data_b6b3ed687b91759c2f3faf4e23bed410
#
_entry.id   b6b3ed687b91759c2f3faf4e23bed410
#
_cell.length_a   1.000
_cell.length_b   1.000
_cell.length_c   1.000
_cell.angle_alpha   90.00
_cell.angle_beta   90.00
_cell.angle_gamma   90.00
#
_symmetry.space_group_name_H-M   'P 1'
#
loop_
_entity.id
_entity.type
_entity.pdbx_description
1 polymer ?
#
loop_
_entity_poly.entity_id
_entity_poly.type
_entity_poly.pdbx_seq_one_letter_code
_entity_poly.pdbx_strand_id
1 'polypeptide(L)'
;MAERSQTAPEAGNDMGNDDAIGGNVSKYIVLPTGYCGQPKKGHLIFDACFESGNLGRVDHVSEFEYDLFIRPDTCNPRFRVWFNFTVENVKESQVREIVDTFRVVLRVIFNIVNFSKTKSLYRDGMAPMVKSTSRPKWQRLPPKNVYYYRCPDHRKNYVMSFAFCFDREEDIYQFAYCYPYTYTRFQHYLDSLQKRNMDYFFREQLGQSVQQRQLDLLTITSPEDKSDLENSVMQKKIKIPKLSLNHVEEDGEVKDYGEEDLQLRHIKRPEGRKPSEVAHKSIEAVVARLEKQNGLSLGHNTCPEEVFVEASPGTEDMDSLEDAVVPRALYEELLRNYQQQQEEMRHLQQELERTRRQLVQQAKKLKEYGALVSEMKELRDLNRRLQDVLLLRLGSDNLREGAEQKVVFITGRVHPGETPSSFVCQGIIDFLVSQHPIARVLREYLVFKIAPMLNPDGVYLGNYRCSLMGFDLNRHWLDPSPWAHPTLHGVKQLIIQMYNDPKTSLEFYIDIHAHSTMMNGFMYGNIFEDEERFQRQAIFPKLLCQNAEDFSYSSTSFNRDAVKAGTGRRFLGGLLDHTSYCYTLEVSFYSYVISGTTAAVPYTEEAYMKLGRNVARTFLDYYRLNSMVEKVAIPMPRLRKEKSPSYKHPLLRGPASNYPNSKGDKKNSVNHKDPSTPF
;
A
#
# COMPACT_ATOMS: atom_id res chain seq x y z
N MET A 1 45.47 1.72 -11.91
CA MET A 1 45.13 1.88 -13.32
C MET A 1 45.48 0.56 -14.01
N ALA A 2 44.53 -0.29 -14.27
CA ALA A 2 44.65 -1.41 -15.19
C ALA A 2 43.22 -1.78 -15.59
N GLU A 3 42.86 -1.40 -16.80
CA GLU A 3 41.65 -1.83 -17.49
C GLU A 3 41.73 -3.33 -17.68
N ARG A 4 40.77 -4.07 -17.11
CA ARG A 4 40.49 -5.43 -17.49
C ARG A 4 39.29 -5.43 -18.45
N SER A 5 39.61 -5.54 -19.75
CA SER A 5 38.69 -5.95 -20.78
C SER A 5 38.16 -7.35 -20.44
N GLN A 6 36.87 -7.46 -20.16
CA GLN A 6 36.18 -8.77 -20.05
C GLN A 6 35.77 -9.19 -21.46
N THR A 7 36.45 -10.19 -21.98
CA THR A 7 36.08 -10.94 -23.18
C THR A 7 34.77 -11.71 -22.92
N ALA A 8 33.89 -11.66 -23.93
CA ALA A 8 32.62 -12.41 -23.94
C ALA A 8 32.89 -13.92 -23.83
N PRO A 9 32.08 -14.68 -23.03
CA PRO A 9 32.15 -16.13 -23.07
C PRO A 9 31.47 -16.67 -24.33
N GLU A 10 32.14 -17.64 -24.96
CA GLU A 10 31.68 -18.42 -26.08
C GLU A 10 30.35 -19.13 -25.81
N ALA A 11 29.50 -19.22 -26.83
CA ALA A 11 28.23 -19.93 -26.82
C ALA A 11 28.43 -21.43 -26.60
N GLY A 12 28.50 -21.86 -25.36
CA GLY A 12 28.39 -23.24 -24.96
C GLY A 12 26.95 -23.52 -24.49
N ASN A 13 26.35 -24.56 -25.05
CA ASN A 13 25.10 -25.17 -24.61
C ASN A 13 25.24 -25.63 -23.14
N ASP A 14 25.01 -24.72 -22.18
CA ASP A 14 24.97 -25.09 -20.79
C ASP A 14 23.54 -24.93 -20.22
N MET A 15 22.88 -26.07 -20.12
CA MET A 15 21.62 -26.26 -19.39
C MET A 15 21.90 -26.20 -17.88
N GLY A 16 22.59 -25.16 -17.43
CA GLY A 16 23.10 -25.01 -16.07
C GLY A 16 22.73 -23.68 -15.43
N ASN A 17 21.93 -23.76 -14.41
CA ASN A 17 21.90 -22.88 -13.24
C ASN A 17 21.51 -21.41 -13.44
N ASP A 18 20.23 -21.15 -13.73
CA ASP A 18 19.62 -19.79 -13.61
C ASP A 18 19.65 -19.23 -12.17
N ASP A 19 20.08 -20.02 -11.19
CA ASP A 19 20.16 -19.61 -9.77
C ASP A 19 21.47 -18.87 -9.45
N ALA A 20 22.45 -18.85 -10.36
CA ALA A 20 23.72 -18.13 -10.20
C ALA A 20 23.65 -16.71 -10.79
N ILE A 21 22.60 -15.94 -10.50
CA ILE A 21 22.60 -14.51 -10.80
C ILE A 21 23.60 -13.84 -9.85
N GLY A 22 24.71 -13.32 -10.42
CA GLY A 22 25.75 -12.59 -9.70
C GLY A 22 25.27 -11.31 -9.02
N GLY A 23 26.09 -10.29 -8.93
CA GLY A 23 25.70 -8.98 -8.42
C GLY A 23 24.61 -8.27 -9.26
N ASN A 24 24.31 -7.03 -8.91
CA ASN A 24 23.50 -6.16 -9.76
C ASN A 24 24.22 -5.85 -11.06
N VAL A 25 23.45 -5.64 -12.15
CA VAL A 25 24.01 -5.07 -13.40
C VAL A 25 24.48 -3.64 -13.13
N SER A 26 25.65 -3.29 -13.70
CA SER A 26 26.26 -1.96 -13.59
C SER A 26 26.51 -1.41 -14.99
N LYS A 27 25.78 -0.35 -15.37
CA LYS A 27 25.90 0.29 -16.70
C LYS A 27 25.94 -0.72 -17.85
N TYR A 28 25.11 -1.74 -17.77
CA TYR A 28 25.09 -2.87 -18.71
C TYR A 28 24.37 -2.48 -20.01
N ILE A 29 25.11 -2.47 -21.13
CA ILE A 29 24.56 -2.17 -22.44
C ILE A 29 24.02 -3.48 -23.05
N VAL A 30 22.76 -3.49 -23.41
CA VAL A 30 22.13 -4.64 -24.05
C VAL A 30 22.20 -4.47 -25.57
N LEU A 31 22.93 -5.37 -26.22
CA LEU A 31 23.05 -5.41 -27.65
C LEU A 31 22.14 -6.49 -28.25
N PRO A 32 21.57 -6.26 -29.48
CA PRO A 32 20.81 -7.27 -30.17
C PRO A 32 21.65 -8.52 -30.44
N THR A 33 21.06 -9.69 -30.40
CA THR A 33 21.73 -10.96 -30.66
C THR A 33 22.39 -10.95 -32.04
N GLY A 34 23.69 -11.26 -32.08
CA GLY A 34 24.49 -11.24 -33.31
C GLY A 34 24.94 -9.85 -33.78
N TYR A 35 24.68 -8.79 -33.01
CA TYR A 35 25.16 -7.45 -33.35
C TYR A 35 26.65 -7.30 -32.98
N CYS A 36 27.47 -6.99 -33.96
CA CYS A 36 28.94 -6.83 -33.79
C CYS A 36 29.42 -5.37 -33.97
N GLY A 37 28.50 -4.40 -34.07
CA GLY A 37 28.81 -2.99 -34.24
C GLY A 37 29.03 -2.24 -32.92
N GLN A 38 29.39 -0.96 -33.03
CA GLN A 38 29.46 -0.09 -31.86
C GLN A 38 28.07 0.19 -31.29
N PRO A 39 27.93 0.34 -29.97
CA PRO A 39 26.67 0.74 -29.32
C PRO A 39 26.07 1.98 -29.96
N LYS A 40 24.76 2.00 -30.18
CA LYS A 40 24.02 3.10 -30.79
C LYS A 40 22.95 3.62 -29.84
N LYS A 41 22.42 4.81 -30.10
CA LYS A 41 21.22 5.33 -29.43
C LYS A 41 20.07 4.33 -29.62
N GLY A 42 19.40 3.97 -28.52
CA GLY A 42 18.37 2.94 -28.47
C GLY A 42 18.85 1.55 -28.03
N HIS A 43 20.18 1.32 -27.97
CA HIS A 43 20.71 0.16 -27.25
C HIS A 43 20.67 0.50 -25.75
N LEU A 44 19.63 0.00 -25.05
CA LEU A 44 19.36 0.38 -23.68
C LEU A 44 20.50 0.00 -22.73
N ILE A 45 20.77 0.89 -21.79
CA ILE A 45 21.75 0.68 -20.73
C ILE A 45 20.98 0.52 -19.43
N PHE A 46 21.21 -0.58 -18.73
CA PHE A 46 20.59 -0.90 -17.44
C PHE A 46 21.59 -0.75 -16.32
N ASP A 47 21.14 -0.18 -15.19
CA ASP A 47 21.92 -0.08 -13.97
C ASP A 47 21.06 -0.35 -12.73
N ALA A 48 21.59 -1.12 -11.80
CA ALA A 48 21.00 -1.36 -10.49
C ALA A 48 22.05 -1.33 -9.37
N CYS A 49 23.29 -0.88 -9.67
CA CYS A 49 24.37 -0.74 -8.70
C CYS A 49 24.24 0.53 -7.86
N PHE A 50 23.10 0.68 -7.20
CA PHE A 50 22.83 1.76 -6.26
C PHE A 50 22.01 1.21 -5.06
N GLU A 51 21.88 2.03 -4.03
CA GLU A 51 21.16 1.66 -2.81
C GLU A 51 19.72 1.19 -3.11
N SER A 52 19.36 0.02 -2.61
CA SER A 52 18.10 -0.70 -2.87
C SER A 52 17.85 -1.08 -4.33
N GLY A 53 18.84 -1.00 -5.20
CA GLY A 53 18.80 -1.51 -6.56
C GLY A 53 18.72 -3.04 -6.59
N ASN A 54 17.97 -3.58 -7.53
CA ASN A 54 17.87 -5.01 -7.76
C ASN A 54 17.52 -5.31 -9.21
N LEU A 55 18.51 -5.74 -9.98
CA LEU A 55 18.42 -6.33 -11.30
C LEU A 55 19.73 -7.09 -11.58
N GLY A 56 19.66 -8.41 -11.80
CA GLY A 56 20.83 -9.26 -11.93
C GLY A 56 21.24 -9.59 -13.36
N ARG A 57 20.29 -9.70 -14.29
CA ARG A 57 20.54 -9.99 -15.70
C ARG A 57 19.47 -9.38 -16.58
N VAL A 58 19.84 -9.03 -17.80
CA VAL A 58 18.95 -8.54 -18.86
C VAL A 58 19.27 -9.29 -20.15
N ASP A 59 18.26 -9.92 -20.74
CA ASP A 59 18.36 -10.61 -22.00
C ASP A 59 17.55 -9.85 -23.07
N HIS A 60 18.13 -9.67 -24.27
CA HIS A 60 17.46 -9.07 -25.41
C HIS A 60 16.60 -10.14 -26.11
N VAL A 61 15.29 -9.93 -26.16
CA VAL A 61 14.34 -10.83 -26.82
C VAL A 61 14.07 -10.37 -28.26
N SER A 62 13.74 -9.06 -28.39
CA SER A 62 13.53 -8.43 -29.70
C SER A 62 13.87 -6.94 -29.62
N GLU A 63 13.76 -6.20 -30.73
CA GLU A 63 14.08 -4.76 -30.81
C GLU A 63 13.43 -3.92 -29.71
N PHE A 64 12.25 -4.34 -29.22
CA PHE A 64 11.48 -3.62 -28.21
C PHE A 64 11.08 -4.49 -27.00
N GLU A 65 11.77 -5.62 -26.79
CA GLU A 65 11.41 -6.54 -25.72
C GLU A 65 12.65 -7.08 -25.00
N TYR A 66 12.60 -7.07 -23.66
CA TYR A 66 13.70 -7.46 -22.79
C TYR A 66 13.18 -8.34 -21.65
N ASP A 67 13.87 -9.45 -21.42
CA ASP A 67 13.67 -10.30 -20.25
C ASP A 67 14.60 -9.87 -19.13
N LEU A 68 13.99 -9.55 -17.98
CA LEU A 68 14.67 -9.03 -16.79
C LEU A 68 14.65 -10.10 -15.69
N PHE A 69 15.83 -10.38 -15.14
CA PHE A 69 16.00 -11.31 -14.04
C PHE A 69 16.40 -10.53 -12.77
N ILE A 70 15.51 -10.50 -11.80
CA ILE A 70 15.78 -9.88 -10.51
C ILE A 70 16.59 -10.83 -9.63
N ARG A 71 17.49 -10.25 -8.80
CA ARG A 71 18.27 -11.05 -7.85
C ARG A 71 17.36 -11.60 -6.74
N PRO A 72 17.61 -12.78 -6.25
CA PRO A 72 17.01 -13.24 -5.00
C PRO A 72 17.50 -12.41 -3.82
N ASP A 73 16.81 -12.54 -2.70
CA ASP A 73 17.30 -12.01 -1.42
C ASP A 73 18.67 -12.62 -1.09
N THR A 74 19.53 -11.86 -0.46
CA THR A 74 20.87 -12.30 -0.06
C THR A 74 20.77 -13.56 0.78
N CYS A 75 21.56 -14.58 0.44
CA CYS A 75 21.57 -15.90 1.09
C CYS A 75 20.21 -16.63 1.14
N ASN A 76 19.22 -16.21 0.33
CA ASN A 76 17.90 -16.85 0.30
C ASN A 76 17.26 -16.80 -1.11
N PRO A 77 17.44 -17.86 -1.94
CA PRO A 77 16.95 -17.87 -3.32
C PRO A 77 15.43 -17.93 -3.46
N ARG A 78 14.68 -18.10 -2.38
CA ARG A 78 13.22 -18.24 -2.41
C ARG A 78 12.48 -16.94 -2.69
N PHE A 79 13.10 -15.78 -2.40
CA PHE A 79 12.43 -14.47 -2.51
C PHE A 79 13.01 -13.69 -3.66
N ARG A 80 12.25 -13.58 -4.75
CA ARG A 80 12.49 -12.74 -5.94
C ARG A 80 11.23 -11.95 -6.20
N VAL A 81 11.17 -10.71 -5.67
CA VAL A 81 9.97 -9.85 -5.76
C VAL A 81 10.34 -8.38 -5.95
N TRP A 82 11.22 -7.84 -5.13
CA TRP A 82 11.65 -6.45 -5.22
C TRP A 82 12.51 -6.25 -6.45
N PHE A 83 12.24 -5.21 -7.23
CA PHE A 83 13.08 -4.69 -8.28
C PHE A 83 13.17 -3.17 -8.19
N ASN A 84 14.31 -2.65 -8.57
CA ASN A 84 14.60 -1.22 -8.66
C ASN A 84 15.82 -1.03 -9.55
N PHE A 85 15.64 -0.44 -10.73
CA PHE A 85 16.69 -0.28 -11.72
C PHE A 85 16.47 0.96 -12.57
N THR A 86 17.53 1.44 -13.22
CA THR A 86 17.49 2.53 -14.19
C THR A 86 17.68 2.04 -15.59
N VAL A 87 17.12 2.80 -16.54
CA VAL A 87 17.28 2.62 -17.98
C VAL A 87 17.70 3.95 -18.59
N GLU A 88 18.78 3.95 -19.34
CA GLU A 88 19.31 5.12 -20.05
C GLU A 88 19.67 4.77 -21.51
N ASN A 89 20.15 5.73 -22.28
CA ASN A 89 20.42 5.62 -23.72
C ASN A 89 19.17 5.24 -24.53
N VAL A 90 18.03 5.71 -24.06
CA VAL A 90 16.73 5.46 -24.70
C VAL A 90 16.65 6.26 -26.00
N LYS A 91 15.89 5.73 -26.95
CA LYS A 91 15.47 6.43 -28.15
C LYS A 91 13.99 6.80 -27.96
N GLU A 92 13.64 8.03 -28.30
CA GLU A 92 12.26 8.46 -28.30
C GLU A 92 11.43 7.46 -29.09
N SER A 93 10.33 7.01 -28.53
CA SER A 93 9.41 6.08 -29.18
C SER A 93 8.85 6.78 -30.42
N GLN A 94 9.50 6.53 -31.58
CA GLN A 94 9.11 7.18 -32.83
C GLN A 94 7.66 6.85 -33.14
N VAL A 95 6.86 7.90 -33.26
CA VAL A 95 5.57 7.80 -33.91
C VAL A 95 5.87 7.47 -35.39
N ARG A 96 5.86 6.19 -35.75
CA ARG A 96 5.88 5.83 -37.17
C ARG A 96 4.53 6.21 -37.76
N GLU A 97 4.50 7.21 -38.62
CA GLU A 97 3.41 7.45 -39.56
C GLU A 97 3.45 6.32 -40.58
N ILE A 98 2.71 5.26 -40.32
CA ILE A 98 2.45 4.23 -41.32
C ILE A 98 1.18 4.68 -42.04
N VAL A 99 1.40 5.24 -43.26
CA VAL A 99 0.35 5.55 -44.25
C VAL A 99 -0.87 6.27 -43.66
N ASP A 100 -0.85 7.55 -43.75
CA ASP A 100 -1.94 8.57 -43.67
C ASP A 100 -3.05 8.50 -42.62
N THR A 101 -3.13 7.47 -41.75
CA THR A 101 -4.30 7.39 -40.85
C THR A 101 -4.03 6.83 -39.45
N PHE A 102 -2.91 6.19 -39.15
CA PHE A 102 -2.65 5.62 -37.82
C PHE A 102 -1.28 5.97 -37.24
N ARG A 103 -1.27 6.68 -36.10
CA ARG A 103 -0.06 6.89 -35.28
C ARG A 103 0.20 5.63 -34.42
N VAL A 104 1.18 4.81 -34.78
CA VAL A 104 1.62 3.69 -33.95
C VAL A 104 2.73 4.16 -33.03
N VAL A 105 2.45 4.23 -31.73
CA VAL A 105 3.46 4.52 -30.70
C VAL A 105 4.19 3.22 -30.39
N LEU A 106 5.47 3.15 -30.68
CA LEU A 106 6.31 2.01 -30.33
C LEU A 106 6.52 1.96 -28.81
N ARG A 107 6.26 0.80 -28.22
CA ARG A 107 6.40 0.56 -26.78
C ARG A 107 7.49 -0.46 -26.53
N VAL A 108 8.35 -0.16 -25.56
CA VAL A 108 9.30 -1.16 -25.07
C VAL A 108 8.59 -2.01 -24.01
N ILE A 109 8.77 -3.33 -24.10
CA ILE A 109 8.21 -4.32 -23.18
C ILE A 109 9.32 -4.84 -22.27
N PHE A 110 9.10 -4.77 -20.99
CA PHE A 110 9.96 -5.34 -19.96
C PHE A 110 9.25 -6.50 -19.28
N ASN A 111 9.84 -7.68 -19.31
CA ASN A 111 9.33 -8.89 -18.68
C ASN A 111 10.19 -9.23 -17.47
N ILE A 112 9.67 -9.14 -16.25
CA ILE A 112 10.36 -9.72 -15.08
C ILE A 112 9.97 -11.18 -15.01
N VAL A 113 10.87 -12.07 -15.45
CA VAL A 113 10.56 -13.47 -15.80
C VAL A 113 10.73 -14.45 -14.64
N ASN A 114 11.37 -14.05 -13.54
CA ASN A 114 11.69 -14.94 -12.44
C ASN A 114 11.00 -14.58 -11.12
N PHE A 115 9.79 -14.03 -11.19
CA PHE A 115 9.02 -13.66 -10.00
C PHE A 115 8.67 -14.90 -9.15
N SER A 116 8.93 -14.84 -7.83
CA SER A 116 8.67 -15.96 -6.93
C SER A 116 7.25 -16.00 -6.36
N LYS A 117 6.45 -14.93 -6.52
CA LYS A 117 5.09 -14.85 -5.96
C LYS A 117 4.05 -15.47 -6.88
N THR A 118 3.18 -16.30 -6.30
CA THR A 118 2.04 -16.90 -7.00
C THR A 118 0.78 -16.03 -6.94
N LYS A 119 0.59 -15.29 -5.84
CA LYS A 119 -0.49 -14.31 -5.64
C LYS A 119 0.12 -12.92 -5.58
N SER A 120 -0.45 -11.97 -6.32
CA SER A 120 0.06 -10.60 -6.39
C SER A 120 -1.06 -9.64 -6.74
N LEU A 121 -1.03 -8.45 -6.16
CA LEU A 121 -1.90 -7.31 -6.49
C LEU A 121 -1.75 -6.83 -7.95
N TYR A 122 -0.72 -7.27 -8.68
CA TYR A 122 -0.63 -7.03 -10.13
C TYR A 122 -1.81 -7.60 -10.92
N ARG A 123 -2.47 -8.63 -10.39
CA ARG A 123 -3.73 -9.17 -10.95
C ARG A 123 -4.93 -8.25 -10.70
N ASP A 124 -4.83 -7.42 -9.65
CA ASP A 124 -5.89 -6.54 -9.18
C ASP A 124 -5.67 -5.09 -9.61
N GLY A 125 -4.74 -4.85 -10.58
CA GLY A 125 -4.47 -3.54 -11.14
C GLY A 125 -3.26 -2.80 -10.55
N MET A 126 -2.46 -3.41 -9.67
CA MET A 126 -1.18 -2.86 -9.28
C MET A 126 -0.27 -2.72 -10.49
N ALA A 127 0.56 -1.69 -10.52
CA ALA A 127 1.52 -1.45 -11.59
C ALA A 127 2.84 -0.92 -11.01
N PRO A 128 3.98 -1.12 -11.71
CA PRO A 128 5.27 -0.57 -11.31
C PRO A 128 5.25 0.95 -11.19
N MET A 129 6.19 1.45 -10.40
CA MET A 129 6.46 2.89 -10.28
C MET A 129 7.52 3.29 -11.29
N VAL A 130 7.41 4.50 -11.83
CA VAL A 130 8.40 5.10 -12.72
C VAL A 130 8.65 6.55 -12.34
N LYS A 131 9.89 7.00 -12.49
CA LYS A 131 10.28 8.42 -12.53
C LYS A 131 11.37 8.60 -13.56
N SER A 132 11.66 9.84 -13.93
CA SER A 132 12.80 10.16 -14.80
C SER A 132 13.56 11.39 -14.30
N THR A 133 14.71 11.68 -14.90
CA THR A 133 15.54 12.82 -14.53
C THR A 133 14.77 14.14 -14.61
N SER A 134 14.00 14.35 -15.68
CA SER A 134 13.16 15.54 -15.87
C SER A 134 11.85 15.50 -15.10
N ARG A 135 11.40 14.31 -14.65
CA ARG A 135 10.18 14.07 -13.86
C ARG A 135 10.52 13.28 -12.59
N PRO A 136 11.09 13.92 -11.57
CA PRO A 136 11.65 13.26 -10.39
C PRO A 136 10.57 12.70 -9.45
N LYS A 137 9.29 13.07 -9.62
CA LYS A 137 8.19 12.53 -8.82
C LYS A 137 7.80 11.15 -9.32
N TRP A 138 7.72 10.18 -8.41
CA TRP A 138 7.26 8.83 -8.72
C TRP A 138 5.82 8.81 -9.21
N GLN A 139 5.57 8.09 -10.29
CA GLN A 139 4.25 7.88 -10.88
C GLN A 139 4.01 6.38 -11.07
N ARG A 140 2.78 5.95 -10.87
CA ARG A 140 2.40 4.57 -11.15
C ARG A 140 2.08 4.41 -12.63
N LEU A 141 2.58 3.34 -13.24
CA LEU A 141 2.24 3.01 -14.63
C LEU A 141 0.73 2.71 -14.74
N PRO A 142 0.11 3.01 -15.90
CA PRO A 142 -1.28 2.64 -16.13
C PRO A 142 -1.47 1.12 -16.03
N PRO A 143 -2.45 0.62 -15.25
CA PRO A 143 -2.67 -0.83 -15.08
C PRO A 143 -2.90 -1.58 -16.40
N LYS A 144 -3.49 -0.92 -17.41
CA LYS A 144 -3.71 -1.49 -18.75
C LYS A 144 -2.42 -1.84 -19.51
N ASN A 145 -1.28 -1.36 -19.05
CA ASN A 145 0.03 -1.63 -19.64
C ASN A 145 0.79 -2.74 -18.89
N VAL A 146 0.17 -3.39 -17.90
CA VAL A 146 0.83 -4.36 -17.01
C VAL A 146 0.08 -5.68 -17.03
N TYR A 147 0.83 -6.77 -17.19
CA TYR A 147 0.30 -8.13 -17.24
C TYR A 147 1.03 -9.01 -16.22
N TYR A 148 0.30 -9.84 -15.52
CA TYR A 148 0.84 -10.79 -14.55
C TYR A 148 0.27 -12.18 -14.79
N TYR A 149 1.12 -13.10 -15.26
CA TYR A 149 0.68 -14.41 -15.73
C TYR A 149 1.73 -15.49 -15.43
N ARG A 150 1.32 -16.75 -15.52
CA ARG A 150 2.23 -17.89 -15.43
C ARG A 150 2.72 -18.25 -16.82
N CYS A 151 4.04 -18.20 -17.03
CA CYS A 151 4.64 -18.48 -18.34
C CYS A 151 5.21 -19.90 -18.38
N PRO A 152 4.79 -20.75 -19.36
CA PRO A 152 5.37 -22.10 -19.54
C PRO A 152 6.84 -22.05 -19.92
N ASP A 153 7.23 -21.10 -20.77
CA ASP A 153 8.57 -20.97 -21.34
C ASP A 153 9.62 -20.56 -20.30
N HIS A 154 9.20 -19.86 -19.25
CA HIS A 154 10.04 -19.48 -18.12
C HIS A 154 9.88 -20.44 -16.92
N ARG A 155 10.09 -21.77 -17.14
CA ARG A 155 10.02 -22.81 -16.08
C ARG A 155 8.75 -22.79 -15.25
N LYS A 156 7.63 -22.34 -15.84
CA LYS A 156 6.35 -22.14 -15.15
C LYS A 156 6.39 -21.09 -14.00
N ASN A 157 7.39 -20.22 -13.98
CA ASN A 157 7.43 -19.06 -13.09
C ASN A 157 6.31 -18.05 -13.44
N TYR A 158 6.04 -17.16 -12.51
CA TYR A 158 5.21 -16.00 -12.81
C TYR A 158 6.06 -14.92 -13.47
N VAL A 159 5.48 -14.33 -14.53
CA VAL A 159 6.06 -13.23 -15.27
C VAL A 159 5.22 -11.97 -15.03
N MET A 160 5.88 -10.86 -14.82
CA MET A 160 5.27 -9.55 -14.78
C MET A 160 5.80 -8.74 -15.96
N SER A 161 4.96 -8.57 -16.99
CA SER A 161 5.28 -7.78 -18.18
C SER A 161 4.67 -6.38 -18.06
N PHE A 162 5.43 -5.36 -18.44
CA PHE A 162 4.90 -4.01 -18.58
C PHE A 162 5.43 -3.31 -19.81
N ALA A 163 4.56 -2.53 -20.46
CA ALA A 163 4.89 -1.76 -21.64
C ALA A 163 5.07 -0.28 -21.29
N PHE A 164 6.16 0.31 -21.79
CA PHE A 164 6.51 1.71 -21.54
C PHE A 164 6.92 2.43 -22.84
N CYS A 165 6.54 3.72 -22.95
CA CYS A 165 6.97 4.59 -24.05
C CYS A 165 7.95 5.61 -23.48
N PHE A 166 9.16 5.61 -23.99
CA PHE A 166 10.13 6.65 -23.70
C PHE A 166 9.78 7.91 -24.49
N ASP A 167 9.69 9.04 -23.82
CA ASP A 167 9.27 10.32 -24.42
C ASP A 167 10.39 11.37 -24.40
N ARG A 168 11.54 11.06 -23.79
CA ARG A 168 12.72 11.93 -23.71
C ARG A 168 14.01 11.11 -23.81
N GLU A 169 14.80 11.37 -24.82
CA GLU A 169 16.03 10.62 -25.10
C GLU A 169 17.15 10.86 -24.09
N GLU A 170 17.17 12.04 -23.45
CA GLU A 170 18.23 12.43 -22.51
C GLU A 170 17.89 12.08 -21.05
N ASP A 171 16.68 11.55 -20.81
CA ASP A 171 16.26 11.15 -19.47
C ASP A 171 16.81 9.77 -19.09
N ILE A 172 17.19 9.65 -17.83
CA ILE A 172 17.38 8.37 -17.16
C ILE A 172 16.06 8.01 -16.50
N TYR A 173 15.46 6.89 -16.90
CA TYR A 173 14.23 6.40 -16.33
C TYR A 173 14.54 5.39 -15.23
N GLN A 174 13.86 5.50 -14.10
CA GLN A 174 13.96 4.55 -12.99
C GLN A 174 12.64 3.84 -12.77
N PHE A 175 12.68 2.51 -12.70
CA PHE A 175 11.52 1.65 -12.46
C PHE A 175 11.66 0.94 -11.12
N ALA A 176 10.56 0.81 -10.35
CA ALA A 176 10.58 0.13 -9.08
C ALA A 176 9.26 -0.63 -8.82
N TYR A 177 9.32 -1.66 -7.98
CA TYR A 177 8.18 -2.46 -7.54
C TYR A 177 7.11 -1.63 -6.83
N CYS A 178 7.54 -0.75 -5.94
CA CYS A 178 6.74 0.23 -5.19
C CYS A 178 7.60 1.46 -4.95
N TYR A 179 7.07 2.51 -4.31
CA TYR A 179 7.84 3.72 -3.94
C TYR A 179 9.10 3.35 -3.16
N PRO A 180 10.31 3.56 -3.67
CA PRO A 180 11.51 3.29 -2.90
C PRO A 180 11.64 4.19 -1.67
N TYR A 181 12.02 3.59 -0.56
CA TYR A 181 12.37 4.29 0.67
C TYR A 181 13.69 3.72 1.18
N THR A 182 14.79 4.38 0.86
CA THR A 182 16.16 3.92 1.12
C THR A 182 16.61 4.22 2.55
N TYR A 183 17.66 3.55 3.01
CA TYR A 183 18.29 3.85 4.30
C TYR A 183 18.88 5.27 4.31
N THR A 184 19.54 5.69 3.23
CA THR A 184 20.09 7.05 3.11
C THR A 184 18.98 8.12 3.16
N ARG A 185 17.84 7.93 2.44
CA ARG A 185 16.67 8.81 2.54
C ARG A 185 16.19 8.91 3.99
N PHE A 186 16.11 7.77 4.68
CA PHE A 186 15.68 7.71 6.07
C PHE A 186 16.64 8.47 6.99
N GLN A 187 17.97 8.28 6.84
CA GLN A 187 18.96 9.00 7.62
C GLN A 187 18.89 10.51 7.41
N HIS A 188 18.81 10.98 6.15
CA HIS A 188 18.65 12.41 5.84
C HIS A 188 17.35 12.97 6.45
N TYR A 189 16.28 12.21 6.47
CA TYR A 189 15.03 12.60 7.12
C TYR A 189 15.24 12.80 8.62
N LEU A 190 15.85 11.84 9.32
CA LEU A 190 16.11 11.94 10.76
C LEU A 190 17.08 13.09 11.08
N ASP A 191 18.12 13.30 10.27
CA ASP A 191 19.03 14.44 10.41
C ASP A 191 18.30 15.77 10.28
N SER A 192 17.33 15.86 9.38
CA SER A 192 16.51 17.05 9.21
C SER A 192 15.62 17.34 10.43
N LEU A 193 15.11 16.30 11.10
CA LEU A 193 14.36 16.44 12.35
C LEU A 193 15.28 16.85 13.51
N GLN A 194 16.45 16.25 13.61
CA GLN A 194 17.42 16.55 14.67
C GLN A 194 17.92 17.99 14.60
N LYS A 195 18.13 18.55 13.39
CA LYS A 195 18.49 19.95 13.16
C LYS A 195 17.44 20.95 13.64
N ARG A 196 16.17 20.52 13.80
CA ARG A 196 15.09 21.37 14.34
C ARG A 196 15.23 21.60 15.84
N ASN A 197 16.08 20.87 16.53
CA ASN A 197 16.42 20.99 17.94
C ASN A 197 15.19 21.09 18.86
N MET A 198 14.26 20.13 18.69
CA MET A 198 13.03 20.05 19.45
C MET A 198 13.30 19.37 20.79
N ASP A 199 12.84 19.97 21.90
CA ASP A 199 13.02 19.50 23.28
C ASP A 199 12.23 18.20 23.63
N TYR A 200 11.31 17.83 22.77
CA TYR A 200 10.44 16.64 22.89
C TYR A 200 10.78 15.53 21.88
N PHE A 201 11.85 15.66 21.10
CA PHE A 201 12.31 14.68 20.11
C PHE A 201 13.74 14.26 20.38
N PHE A 202 13.95 12.96 20.62
CA PHE A 202 15.27 12.41 20.90
C PHE A 202 15.55 11.27 19.95
N ARG A 203 16.75 11.26 19.38
CA ARG A 203 17.26 10.22 18.50
C ARG A 203 18.47 9.58 19.14
N GLU A 204 18.42 8.25 19.27
CA GLU A 204 19.46 7.45 19.88
C GLU A 204 19.87 6.33 18.93
N GLN A 205 21.13 5.96 18.98
CA GLN A 205 21.60 4.75 18.33
C GLN A 205 21.42 3.57 19.30
N LEU A 206 20.37 2.77 19.07
CA LEU A 206 20.13 1.56 19.89
C LEU A 206 21.19 0.47 19.63
N GLY A 207 21.73 0.41 18.40
CA GLY A 207 22.73 -0.56 18.01
C GLY A 207 23.11 -0.41 16.55
N GLN A 208 23.69 -1.46 16.00
CA GLN A 208 24.10 -1.54 14.61
C GLN A 208 23.63 -2.86 13.99
N SER A 209 23.39 -2.86 12.69
CA SER A 209 23.17 -4.05 11.90
C SER A 209 24.48 -4.84 11.67
N VAL A 210 24.39 -5.98 11.00
CA VAL A 210 25.56 -6.80 10.64
C VAL A 210 26.57 -6.00 9.81
N GLN A 211 26.12 -5.15 8.89
CA GLN A 211 26.99 -4.24 8.11
C GLN A 211 27.20 -2.87 8.79
N GLN A 212 27.05 -2.81 10.10
CA GLN A 212 27.32 -1.63 10.93
C GLN A 212 26.44 -0.39 10.59
N ARG A 213 25.30 -0.59 9.93
CA ARG A 213 24.33 0.48 9.76
C ARG A 213 23.62 0.75 11.07
N GLN A 214 23.45 2.03 11.35
CA GLN A 214 22.82 2.49 12.60
C GLN A 214 21.37 1.99 12.70
N LEU A 215 21.04 1.43 13.87
CA LEU A 215 19.67 1.19 14.28
C LEU A 215 19.21 2.36 15.14
N ASP A 216 18.36 3.21 14.56
CA ASP A 216 17.84 4.39 15.25
C ASP A 216 16.66 4.02 16.14
N LEU A 217 16.66 4.56 17.34
CA LEU A 217 15.52 4.62 18.25
C LEU A 217 15.13 6.08 18.45
N LEU A 218 13.87 6.37 18.21
CA LEU A 218 13.30 7.69 18.43
C LEU A 218 12.45 7.67 19.69
N THR A 219 12.64 8.67 20.57
CA THR A 219 11.77 8.92 21.69
C THR A 219 11.06 10.26 21.49
N ILE A 220 9.74 10.25 21.51
CA ILE A 220 8.91 11.44 21.34
C ILE A 220 7.97 11.52 22.53
N THR A 221 8.20 12.52 23.40
CA THR A 221 7.45 12.73 24.66
C THR A 221 7.65 14.16 25.15
N SER A 222 6.99 14.56 26.23
CA SER A 222 7.25 15.86 26.85
C SER A 222 8.67 15.94 27.45
N PRO A 223 9.26 17.14 27.59
CA PRO A 223 10.58 17.28 28.19
C PRO A 223 10.65 16.83 29.66
N GLU A 224 9.56 16.95 30.39
CA GLU A 224 9.46 16.60 31.82
C GLU A 224 9.58 15.09 32.05
N ASP A 225 9.01 14.28 31.18
CA ASP A 225 9.07 12.81 31.24
C ASP A 225 10.48 12.25 30.89
N LYS A 226 11.32 13.03 30.22
CA LYS A 226 12.66 12.61 29.80
C LYS A 226 13.59 12.37 30.99
N SER A 227 13.60 13.25 31.98
CA SER A 227 14.51 13.17 33.12
C SER A 227 14.34 11.87 33.90
N ASP A 228 13.13 11.36 33.97
CA ASP A 228 12.80 10.13 34.66
C ASP A 228 13.17 8.88 33.86
N LEU A 229 13.03 8.92 32.51
CA LEU A 229 13.46 7.85 31.62
C LEU A 229 14.98 7.71 31.52
N GLU A 230 15.74 8.82 31.47
CA GLU A 230 17.21 8.78 31.46
C GLU A 230 17.80 8.19 32.74
N ASN A 231 17.17 8.42 33.87
CA ASN A 231 17.60 7.89 35.15
C ASN A 231 17.29 6.42 35.33
N SER A 232 16.27 5.86 34.65
CA SER A 232 15.82 4.48 34.84
C SER A 232 16.39 3.51 33.78
N VAL A 233 16.36 3.87 32.51
CA VAL A 233 16.68 2.96 31.39
C VAL A 233 18.10 3.14 30.85
N MET A 234 18.68 4.34 30.95
CA MET A 234 19.94 4.68 30.28
C MET A 234 21.21 4.30 31.01
N GLN A 235 21.17 3.94 32.30
CA GLN A 235 22.40 3.56 33.01
C GLN A 235 23.02 2.23 32.57
N LYS A 236 22.26 1.41 31.79
CA LYS A 236 22.77 0.15 31.22
C LYS A 236 22.81 0.26 29.70
N LYS A 237 23.85 0.89 29.13
CA LYS A 237 24.14 0.80 27.69
C LYS A 237 24.16 -0.65 27.27
N ILE A 238 23.23 -1.06 26.41
CA ILE A 238 23.22 -2.38 25.78
C ILE A 238 24.47 -2.46 24.92
N LYS A 239 25.49 -3.18 25.39
CA LYS A 239 26.69 -3.47 24.58
C LYS A 239 26.31 -4.56 23.59
N ILE A 240 25.91 -4.16 22.39
CA ILE A 240 25.86 -5.10 21.26
C ILE A 240 27.32 -5.41 20.90
N PRO A 241 27.75 -6.67 20.86
CA PRO A 241 29.13 -7.02 20.54
C PRO A 241 29.50 -6.44 19.17
N LYS A 242 30.60 -5.67 19.10
CA LYS A 242 31.20 -5.30 17.83
C LYS A 242 31.84 -6.55 17.24
N LEU A 243 31.42 -6.96 16.04
CA LEU A 243 32.14 -7.98 15.28
C LEU A 243 33.50 -7.41 14.90
N SER A 244 34.53 -7.87 15.58
CA SER A 244 35.92 -7.70 15.14
C SER A 244 36.22 -8.82 14.13
N LEU A 245 36.41 -8.45 12.87
CA LEU A 245 36.74 -9.37 11.77
C LEU A 245 38.20 -9.85 11.77
N ASN A 246 38.94 -9.66 12.85
CA ASN A 246 40.34 -10.09 12.96
C ASN A 246 40.47 -11.17 14.00
N HIS A 247 40.97 -12.30 13.56
CA HIS A 247 41.33 -13.58 14.21
C HIS A 247 40.26 -14.68 14.07
N VAL A 248 40.35 -15.40 12.97
CA VAL A 248 40.08 -16.82 12.91
C VAL A 248 41.43 -17.50 13.24
N GLU A 249 41.63 -17.85 14.46
CA GLU A 249 42.63 -18.88 14.80
C GLU A 249 41.98 -20.23 14.52
N GLU A 250 42.60 -20.97 13.62
CA GLU A 250 42.38 -22.40 13.43
C GLU A 250 42.72 -23.12 14.72
N ASP A 251 41.74 -23.71 15.38
CA ASP A 251 41.90 -24.97 16.16
C ASP A 251 40.53 -25.33 16.77
N GLY A 252 40.11 -26.60 16.49
CA GLY A 252 39.13 -27.27 17.33
C GLY A 252 37.88 -27.80 16.65
N GLU A 253 37.97 -29.04 16.21
CA GLU A 253 36.92 -30.07 16.11
C GLU A 253 35.49 -29.64 15.75
N VAL A 254 35.17 -29.89 14.50
CA VAL A 254 33.80 -29.97 13.98
C VAL A 254 33.10 -31.17 14.60
N LYS A 255 32.18 -30.95 15.52
CA LYS A 255 31.17 -31.95 15.90
C LYS A 255 30.06 -31.94 14.88
N ASP A 256 30.07 -32.99 14.08
CA ASP A 256 29.03 -33.38 13.14
C ASP A 256 27.74 -33.70 13.92
N TYR A 257 26.71 -32.85 13.73
CA TYR A 257 25.36 -33.19 14.15
C TYR A 257 24.61 -33.72 12.93
N GLY A 258 24.46 -35.07 12.95
CA GLY A 258 23.78 -35.84 11.93
C GLY A 258 22.40 -35.30 11.55
N GLU A 259 22.16 -35.40 10.28
CA GLU A 259 20.84 -35.29 9.67
C GLU A 259 19.92 -36.38 10.26
N GLU A 260 19.01 -36.01 11.15
CA GLU A 260 17.85 -36.85 11.47
C GLU A 260 16.65 -36.45 10.61
N ASP A 261 16.30 -37.41 9.78
CA ASP A 261 15.12 -37.58 8.96
C ASP A 261 13.84 -37.03 9.57
N LEU A 262 13.29 -35.97 9.00
CA LEU A 262 11.88 -35.59 9.12
C LEU A 262 11.06 -36.22 7.99
N GLN A 263 10.73 -37.49 8.14
CA GLN A 263 9.71 -38.16 7.35
C GLN A 263 8.34 -37.52 7.60
N LEU A 264 7.85 -36.82 6.58
CA LEU A 264 6.49 -36.33 6.49
C LEU A 264 5.52 -37.53 6.44
N ARG A 265 4.88 -37.83 7.56
CA ARG A 265 3.72 -38.73 7.60
C ARG A 265 2.55 -38.09 6.89
N HIS A 266 2.09 -38.69 5.80
CA HIS A 266 0.86 -38.42 5.12
C HIS A 266 -0.34 -38.63 6.08
N ILE A 267 -0.99 -37.55 6.51
CA ILE A 267 -2.33 -37.58 7.11
C ILE A 267 -3.34 -37.45 5.99
N LYS A 268 -4.07 -38.53 5.75
CA LYS A 268 -5.25 -38.54 4.84
C LYS A 268 -6.30 -37.57 5.37
N ARG A 269 -6.72 -36.64 4.53
CA ARG A 269 -7.89 -35.78 4.77
C ARG A 269 -9.18 -36.58 4.51
N PRO A 270 -10.21 -36.42 5.34
CA PRO A 270 -11.54 -36.92 5.00
C PRO A 270 -12.17 -36.03 3.92
N GLU A 271 -12.78 -36.66 2.94
CA GLU A 271 -13.56 -36.00 1.89
C GLU A 271 -14.82 -35.37 2.49
N GLY A 272 -14.92 -34.05 2.41
CA GLY A 272 -16.07 -33.25 2.79
C GLY A 272 -16.44 -32.26 1.72
N ARG A 273 -17.52 -32.58 1.04
CA ARG A 273 -18.44 -31.80 0.16
C ARG A 273 -18.00 -30.38 -0.23
N LYS A 274 -17.81 -30.19 -1.54
CA LYS A 274 -17.65 -28.91 -2.23
C LYS A 274 -18.97 -28.10 -2.13
N PRO A 275 -18.92 -26.78 -1.85
CA PRO A 275 -20.04 -25.90 -2.14
C PRO A 275 -20.12 -25.63 -3.65
N SER A 276 -21.34 -25.59 -4.16
CA SER A 276 -21.71 -25.52 -5.57
C SER A 276 -21.23 -24.23 -6.26
N GLU A 277 -20.36 -24.40 -7.22
CA GLU A 277 -19.89 -23.39 -8.19
C GLU A 277 -20.86 -23.13 -9.35
N VAL A 278 -22.14 -23.45 -9.18
CA VAL A 278 -23.13 -23.46 -10.29
C VAL A 278 -23.89 -22.13 -10.43
N ALA A 279 -23.80 -21.21 -9.47
CA ALA A 279 -24.64 -20.00 -9.50
C ALA A 279 -24.05 -18.80 -10.27
N HIS A 280 -22.75 -18.76 -10.58
CA HIS A 280 -22.14 -17.60 -11.26
C HIS A 280 -21.98 -17.74 -12.78
N LYS A 281 -22.04 -18.96 -13.32
CA LYS A 281 -21.86 -19.18 -14.77
C LYS A 281 -23.15 -19.04 -15.59
N SER A 282 -24.32 -18.98 -14.97
CA SER A 282 -25.59 -18.90 -15.70
C SER A 282 -25.99 -17.47 -16.09
N ILE A 283 -25.56 -16.45 -15.36
CA ILE A 283 -25.92 -15.04 -15.64
C ILE A 283 -25.06 -14.48 -16.78
N GLU A 284 -23.76 -14.73 -16.78
CA GLU A 284 -22.88 -14.28 -17.86
C GLU A 284 -23.16 -14.98 -19.20
N ALA A 285 -23.57 -16.24 -19.17
CA ALA A 285 -23.94 -16.96 -20.38
C ALA A 285 -25.30 -16.51 -20.97
N VAL A 286 -26.21 -16.02 -20.14
CA VAL A 286 -27.51 -15.47 -20.59
C VAL A 286 -27.32 -14.05 -21.13
N VAL A 287 -26.51 -13.22 -20.50
CA VAL A 287 -26.17 -11.86 -20.99
C VAL A 287 -25.42 -11.93 -22.31
N ALA A 288 -24.42 -12.80 -22.45
CA ALA A 288 -23.66 -12.98 -23.70
C ALA A 288 -24.52 -13.57 -24.87
N ARG A 289 -25.59 -14.33 -24.55
CA ARG A 289 -26.55 -14.79 -25.57
C ARG A 289 -27.51 -13.69 -26.01
N LEU A 290 -27.97 -12.84 -25.09
CA LEU A 290 -28.83 -11.70 -25.41
C LEU A 290 -28.12 -10.60 -26.20
N GLU A 291 -26.83 -10.36 -25.92
CA GLU A 291 -26.01 -9.42 -26.70
C GLU A 291 -25.70 -9.90 -28.12
N LYS A 292 -25.70 -11.21 -28.36
CA LYS A 292 -25.45 -11.81 -29.66
C LYS A 292 -26.70 -11.91 -30.55
N GLN A 293 -27.90 -11.80 -29.97
CA GLN A 293 -29.18 -11.84 -30.68
C GLN A 293 -29.80 -10.46 -30.97
N ASN A 294 -29.39 -9.40 -30.27
CA ASN A 294 -29.94 -8.06 -30.42
C ASN A 294 -28.94 -7.09 -31.05
N GLY A 295 -28.61 -7.32 -32.31
CA GLY A 295 -28.00 -6.32 -33.21
C GLY A 295 -29.05 -5.28 -33.66
N LEU A 296 -29.75 -4.59 -32.73
CA LEU A 296 -30.64 -3.48 -33.06
C LEU A 296 -30.59 -2.42 -31.96
N SER A 297 -30.14 -1.24 -32.37
CA SER A 297 -30.13 0.04 -31.70
C SER A 297 -31.53 0.42 -31.21
N LEU A 298 -31.68 0.64 -29.90
CA LEU A 298 -32.88 1.24 -29.31
C LEU A 298 -32.82 2.76 -29.42
N GLY A 299 -33.51 3.27 -30.45
CA GLY A 299 -33.98 4.66 -30.48
C GLY A 299 -35.33 4.76 -29.75
N HIS A 300 -35.47 5.79 -28.93
CA HIS A 300 -36.74 6.19 -28.32
C HIS A 300 -37.82 6.36 -29.36
N ASN A 301 -39.01 5.76 -29.15
CA ASN A 301 -40.24 6.40 -29.58
C ASN A 301 -41.50 5.89 -28.86
N THR A 302 -42.32 6.80 -28.54
CA THR A 302 -43.68 6.94 -28.03
C THR A 302 -44.71 6.03 -28.69
N CYS A 303 -45.70 5.59 -27.88
CA CYS A 303 -46.93 4.95 -28.31
C CYS A 303 -47.69 5.78 -29.37
N PRO A 304 -48.39 5.14 -30.28
CA PRO A 304 -49.60 5.72 -30.83
C PRO A 304 -50.84 4.87 -30.52
N GLU A 305 -51.90 5.64 -30.30
CA GLU A 305 -53.29 5.26 -30.06
C GLU A 305 -53.93 4.47 -31.22
N GLU A 306 -54.93 3.71 -30.85
CA GLU A 306 -55.83 2.97 -31.72
C GLU A 306 -56.51 3.90 -32.75
N VAL A 307 -56.53 3.47 -34.00
CA VAL A 307 -57.47 3.99 -35.01
C VAL A 307 -58.19 2.82 -35.63
N PHE A 308 -59.47 2.73 -35.29
CA PHE A 308 -60.47 1.96 -36.01
C PHE A 308 -60.72 2.61 -37.38
N VAL A 309 -60.67 1.81 -38.42
CA VAL A 309 -61.23 2.19 -39.73
C VAL A 309 -62.21 1.11 -40.16
N GLU A 310 -63.47 1.53 -40.23
CA GLU A 310 -64.58 0.79 -40.83
C GLU A 310 -64.38 0.64 -42.34
N ALA A 311 -64.67 -0.59 -42.83
CA ALA A 311 -64.72 -0.86 -44.28
C ALA A 311 -66.15 -0.72 -44.77
N SER A 312 -66.37 0.02 -45.83
CA SER A 312 -67.56 -0.02 -46.69
C SER A 312 -67.18 -0.40 -48.14
N PRO A 313 -68.04 -1.10 -48.83
CA PRO A 313 -67.69 -1.88 -50.03
C PRO A 313 -67.87 -1.06 -51.32
N GLY A 314 -66.98 -1.26 -52.23
CA GLY A 314 -67.07 -0.76 -53.61
C GLY A 314 -66.44 -1.77 -54.57
N THR A 315 -67.28 -2.18 -55.47
CA THR A 315 -67.20 -3.18 -56.56
C THR A 315 -66.13 -2.89 -57.59
N GLU A 316 -65.73 -4.01 -58.28
CA GLU A 316 -65.18 -4.13 -59.66
C GLU A 316 -63.62 -4.12 -59.72
N ASP A 317 -62.99 -5.24 -60.00
CA ASP A 317 -62.75 -5.95 -61.24
C ASP A 317 -61.92 -7.22 -60.96
N MET A 318 -62.44 -8.38 -61.42
CA MET A 318 -61.73 -9.64 -61.53
C MET A 318 -60.87 -9.59 -62.79
N ASP A 319 -59.55 -9.87 -62.59
CA ASP A 319 -58.87 -10.89 -63.34
C ASP A 319 -57.35 -10.99 -62.95
N SER A 320 -56.89 -12.24 -62.82
CA SER A 320 -55.49 -12.64 -62.66
C SER A 320 -54.82 -12.51 -61.25
N LEU A 321 -55.25 -13.38 -60.33
CA LEU A 321 -54.31 -13.95 -59.34
C LEU A 321 -54.40 -15.47 -59.40
N GLU A 322 -53.43 -16.09 -60.09
CA GLU A 322 -53.17 -17.49 -60.02
C GLU A 322 -53.02 -17.89 -58.52
N ASP A 323 -53.77 -18.86 -58.09
CA ASP A 323 -53.72 -19.49 -56.79
C ASP A 323 -52.30 -19.90 -56.40
N ALA A 324 -51.61 -19.08 -55.61
CA ALA A 324 -50.38 -19.51 -54.92
C ALA A 324 -50.83 -20.44 -53.77
N VAL A 325 -51.11 -21.70 -54.12
CA VAL A 325 -51.35 -22.75 -53.15
C VAL A 325 -50.06 -22.95 -52.37
N VAL A 326 -50.00 -22.37 -51.14
CA VAL A 326 -48.89 -22.61 -50.19
C VAL A 326 -48.82 -24.13 -49.96
N PRO A 327 -47.73 -24.81 -50.25
CA PRO A 327 -47.62 -26.24 -50.04
C PRO A 327 -48.02 -26.60 -48.60
N ARG A 328 -48.92 -27.53 -48.43
CA ARG A 328 -49.44 -27.96 -47.11
C ARG A 328 -48.33 -28.27 -46.11
N ALA A 329 -47.20 -28.81 -46.60
CA ALA A 329 -46.02 -29.07 -45.79
C ALA A 329 -45.37 -27.79 -45.20
N LEU A 330 -45.35 -26.68 -45.95
CA LEU A 330 -44.82 -25.41 -45.49
C LEU A 330 -45.72 -24.74 -44.45
N TYR A 331 -47.06 -24.88 -44.65
CA TYR A 331 -48.02 -24.40 -43.67
C TYR A 331 -47.94 -25.19 -42.35
N GLU A 332 -47.78 -26.48 -42.37
CA GLU A 332 -47.61 -27.34 -41.21
C GLU A 332 -46.29 -27.07 -40.46
N GLU A 333 -45.25 -26.72 -41.23
CA GLU A 333 -43.95 -26.29 -40.66
C GLU A 333 -44.02 -24.93 -39.99
N LEU A 334 -44.67 -23.94 -40.61
CA LEU A 334 -44.93 -22.63 -40.04
C LEU A 334 -45.81 -22.73 -38.78
N LEU A 335 -46.83 -23.57 -38.80
CA LEU A 335 -47.70 -23.79 -37.64
C LEU A 335 -46.92 -24.42 -36.45
N ARG A 336 -46.02 -25.37 -36.73
CA ARG A 336 -45.14 -25.96 -35.71
C ARG A 336 -44.19 -24.93 -35.14
N ASN A 337 -43.55 -24.11 -35.97
CA ASN A 337 -42.67 -23.05 -35.54
C ASN A 337 -43.40 -21.99 -34.70
N TYR A 338 -44.63 -21.62 -35.09
CA TYR A 338 -45.44 -20.71 -34.33
C TYR A 338 -45.85 -21.28 -32.93
N GLN A 339 -46.20 -22.54 -32.88
CA GLN A 339 -46.52 -23.21 -31.61
C GLN A 339 -45.29 -23.29 -30.70
N GLN A 340 -44.14 -23.60 -31.27
CA GLN A 340 -42.86 -23.62 -30.52
C GLN A 340 -42.53 -22.25 -29.97
N GLN A 341 -42.65 -21.18 -30.76
CA GLN A 341 -42.42 -19.80 -30.31
C GLN A 341 -43.39 -19.38 -29.22
N GLN A 342 -44.64 -19.79 -29.29
CA GLN A 342 -45.62 -19.54 -28.21
C GLN A 342 -45.28 -20.26 -26.91
N GLU A 343 -44.67 -21.43 -26.99
CA GLU A 343 -44.26 -22.18 -25.82
C GLU A 343 -42.99 -21.59 -25.19
N GLU A 344 -42.04 -21.14 -25.97
CA GLU A 344 -40.89 -20.40 -25.53
C GLU A 344 -41.28 -19.07 -24.90
N MET A 345 -42.23 -18.33 -25.48
CA MET A 345 -42.74 -17.09 -24.89
C MET A 345 -43.42 -17.33 -23.54
N ARG A 346 -44.17 -18.40 -23.37
CA ARG A 346 -44.79 -18.78 -22.07
C ARG A 346 -43.71 -19.11 -21.04
N HIS A 347 -42.68 -19.84 -21.44
CA HIS A 347 -41.56 -20.15 -20.55
C HIS A 347 -40.82 -18.89 -20.09
N LEU A 348 -40.49 -17.98 -21.00
CA LEU A 348 -39.85 -16.71 -20.69
C LEU A 348 -40.69 -15.81 -19.77
N GLN A 349 -42.02 -15.80 -19.97
CA GLN A 349 -42.94 -15.08 -19.08
C GLN A 349 -42.93 -15.66 -17.65
N GLN A 350 -42.88 -16.98 -17.52
CA GLN A 350 -42.78 -17.62 -16.21
C GLN A 350 -41.45 -17.36 -15.52
N GLU A 351 -40.35 -17.35 -16.26
CA GLU A 351 -39.02 -16.99 -15.72
C GLU A 351 -38.96 -15.53 -15.30
N LEU A 352 -39.54 -14.62 -16.08
CA LEU A 352 -39.62 -13.21 -15.75
C LEU A 352 -40.38 -12.97 -14.45
N GLU A 353 -41.53 -13.64 -14.29
CA GLU A 353 -42.34 -13.54 -13.08
C GLU A 353 -41.61 -14.11 -11.85
N ARG A 354 -40.88 -15.21 -12.02
CA ARG A 354 -40.05 -15.82 -10.97
C ARG A 354 -38.92 -14.86 -10.53
N THR A 355 -38.24 -14.24 -11.49
CA THR A 355 -37.18 -13.26 -11.25
C THR A 355 -37.71 -12.01 -10.56
N ARG A 356 -38.88 -11.52 -10.98
CA ARG A 356 -39.58 -10.41 -10.34
C ARG A 356 -39.89 -10.67 -8.87
N ARG A 357 -40.41 -11.89 -8.55
CA ARG A 357 -40.66 -12.29 -7.15
C ARG A 357 -39.36 -12.33 -6.33
N GLN A 358 -38.25 -12.83 -6.89
CA GLN A 358 -36.96 -12.85 -6.23
C GLN A 358 -36.45 -11.42 -5.95
N LEU A 359 -36.57 -10.50 -6.90
CA LEU A 359 -36.19 -9.09 -6.73
C LEU A 359 -37.00 -8.41 -5.63
N VAL A 360 -38.30 -8.63 -5.58
CA VAL A 360 -39.17 -8.09 -4.51
C VAL A 360 -38.74 -8.62 -3.13
N GLN A 361 -38.40 -9.92 -3.05
CA GLN A 361 -37.91 -10.51 -1.80
C GLN A 361 -36.56 -9.95 -1.38
N GLN A 362 -35.64 -9.73 -2.33
CA GLN A 362 -34.35 -9.11 -2.06
C GLN A 362 -34.52 -7.64 -1.62
N ALA A 363 -35.41 -6.88 -2.25
CA ALA A 363 -35.71 -5.51 -1.86
C ALA A 363 -36.30 -5.42 -0.44
N LYS A 364 -37.15 -6.39 -0.05
CA LYS A 364 -37.67 -6.49 1.31
C LYS A 364 -36.52 -6.73 2.33
N LYS A 365 -35.62 -7.68 2.05
CA LYS A 365 -34.45 -7.95 2.89
C LYS A 365 -33.51 -6.73 2.99
N LEU A 366 -33.32 -5.99 1.91
CA LEU A 366 -32.51 -4.78 1.89
C LEU A 366 -33.10 -3.67 2.78
N LYS A 367 -34.43 -3.56 2.80
CA LYS A 367 -35.15 -2.62 3.67
C LYS A 367 -35.02 -3.00 5.16
N GLU A 368 -35.14 -4.30 5.47
CA GLU A 368 -34.93 -4.83 6.82
C GLU A 368 -33.48 -4.61 7.27
N TYR A 369 -32.50 -4.80 6.37
CA TYR A 369 -31.09 -4.49 6.65
C TYR A 369 -30.84 -3.00 6.91
N GLY A 370 -31.52 -2.12 6.17
CA GLY A 370 -31.46 -0.68 6.41
C GLY A 370 -32.00 -0.28 7.78
N ALA A 371 -33.08 -0.90 8.24
CA ALA A 371 -33.62 -0.68 9.59
C ALA A 371 -32.63 -1.14 10.69
N LEU A 372 -32.03 -2.32 10.51
CA LEU A 372 -31.01 -2.86 11.42
C LEU A 372 -29.76 -1.94 11.49
N VAL A 373 -29.33 -1.38 10.37
CA VAL A 373 -28.21 -0.41 10.35
C VAL A 373 -28.54 0.87 11.11
N SER A 374 -29.81 1.33 11.03
CA SER A 374 -30.27 2.50 11.79
C SER A 374 -30.29 2.22 13.29
N GLU A 375 -30.83 1.06 13.69
CA GLU A 375 -30.85 0.63 15.09
C GLU A 375 -29.44 0.43 15.66
N MET A 376 -28.53 -0.15 14.87
CA MET A 376 -27.11 -0.25 15.23
C MET A 376 -26.45 1.11 15.41
N LYS A 377 -26.86 2.12 14.66
CA LYS A 377 -26.37 3.50 14.81
C LYS A 377 -26.87 4.11 16.13
N GLU A 378 -28.15 3.96 16.44
CA GLU A 378 -28.74 4.44 17.69
C GLU A 378 -28.13 3.77 18.91
N LEU A 379 -27.95 2.44 18.89
CA LEU A 379 -27.27 1.69 19.94
C LEU A 379 -25.80 2.14 20.12
N ARG A 380 -25.13 2.47 19.04
CA ARG A 380 -23.77 2.98 19.09
C ARG A 380 -23.70 4.36 19.75
N ASP A 381 -24.64 5.23 19.42
CA ASP A 381 -24.73 6.57 20.00
C ASP A 381 -25.17 6.52 21.49
N LEU A 382 -26.05 5.58 21.84
CA LEU A 382 -26.41 5.31 23.23
C LEU A 382 -25.22 4.75 24.04
N ASN A 383 -24.49 3.80 23.46
CA ASN A 383 -23.29 3.24 24.11
C ASN A 383 -22.21 4.32 24.30
N ARG A 384 -22.05 5.25 23.34
CA ARG A 384 -21.16 6.40 23.49
C ARG A 384 -21.58 7.29 24.68
N ARG A 385 -22.87 7.62 24.79
CA ARG A 385 -23.41 8.42 25.93
C ARG A 385 -23.25 7.70 27.28
N LEU A 386 -23.48 6.39 27.34
CA LEU A 386 -23.27 5.60 28.53
C LEU A 386 -21.79 5.52 28.92
N GLN A 387 -20.89 5.41 27.93
CA GLN A 387 -19.46 5.47 28.16
C GLN A 387 -19.01 6.85 28.66
N ASP A 388 -19.58 7.94 28.14
CA ASP A 388 -19.30 9.30 28.60
C ASP A 388 -19.76 9.52 30.06
N VAL A 389 -20.90 8.94 30.45
CA VAL A 389 -21.41 9.01 31.85
C VAL A 389 -20.57 8.16 32.82
N LEU A 390 -20.12 6.97 32.40
CA LEU A 390 -19.22 6.14 33.20
C LEU A 390 -17.86 6.82 33.43
N LEU A 391 -17.41 7.60 32.44
CA LEU A 391 -16.14 8.31 32.46
C LEU A 391 -16.13 9.54 33.36
N LEU A 392 -17.25 10.26 33.45
CA LEU A 392 -17.40 11.35 34.41
C LEU A 392 -17.28 10.87 35.85
N ARG A 393 -17.51 9.58 36.11
CA ARG A 393 -17.33 8.94 37.45
C ARG A 393 -15.94 8.33 37.68
N LEU A 394 -15.18 7.97 36.60
CA LEU A 394 -13.89 7.29 36.72
C LEU A 394 -12.69 8.17 36.31
N GLY A 395 -12.93 9.38 35.82
CA GLY A 395 -11.92 10.16 35.08
C GLY A 395 -11.05 11.12 35.86
N SER A 396 -11.15 11.20 37.20
CA SER A 396 -10.38 12.22 37.96
C SER A 396 -9.18 11.69 38.76
N ASP A 397 -9.00 10.36 38.86
CA ASP A 397 -8.03 9.81 39.82
C ASP A 397 -6.74 9.20 39.26
N ASN A 398 -6.57 9.12 37.93
CA ASN A 398 -5.43 8.39 37.33
C ASN A 398 -4.27 9.27 36.82
N LEU A 399 -4.25 10.56 37.13
CA LEU A 399 -3.16 11.47 36.76
C LEU A 399 -2.58 12.13 38.03
N ARG A 400 -2.10 11.32 38.96
CA ARG A 400 -1.38 11.81 40.16
C ARG A 400 0.13 11.79 39.91
N GLU A 401 0.85 12.72 40.47
CA GLU A 401 2.31 12.75 40.61
C GLU A 401 2.81 11.36 41.08
N GLY A 402 3.64 10.72 40.24
CA GLY A 402 4.17 9.35 40.45
C GLY A 402 3.49 8.25 39.65
N ALA A 403 2.56 8.58 38.73
CA ALA A 403 1.97 7.59 37.82
C ALA A 403 3.01 7.05 36.85
N GLU A 404 2.93 5.74 36.55
CA GLU A 404 3.73 5.06 35.55
C GLU A 404 3.61 5.73 34.16
N GLN A 405 4.74 5.95 33.48
CA GLN A 405 4.75 6.50 32.12
C GLN A 405 4.22 5.48 31.13
N LYS A 406 3.16 5.83 30.43
CA LYS A 406 2.53 4.98 29.40
C LYS A 406 3.35 4.98 28.12
N VAL A 407 3.86 3.81 27.73
CA VAL A 407 4.74 3.65 26.56
C VAL A 407 4.01 2.98 25.43
N VAL A 408 4.12 3.59 24.24
CA VAL A 408 3.74 3.04 22.94
C VAL A 408 5.00 2.71 22.16
N PHE A 409 5.29 1.43 21.92
CA PHE A 409 6.45 0.99 21.17
C PHE A 409 6.06 0.62 19.73
N ILE A 410 6.72 1.24 18.75
CA ILE A 410 6.45 1.05 17.33
C ILE A 410 7.71 0.56 16.62
N THR A 411 7.57 -0.50 15.85
CA THR A 411 8.62 -0.99 14.95
C THR A 411 8.15 -0.93 13.50
N GLY A 412 9.09 -0.88 12.55
CA GLY A 412 8.76 -0.94 11.15
C GLY A 412 9.91 -1.47 10.30
N ARG A 413 9.58 -1.77 9.05
CA ARG A 413 10.53 -2.19 8.02
C ARG A 413 11.41 -3.40 8.41
N VAL A 414 10.85 -4.36 9.11
CA VAL A 414 11.51 -5.64 9.38
C VAL A 414 11.73 -6.44 8.07
N HIS A 415 10.82 -6.30 7.11
CA HIS A 415 10.99 -6.81 5.75
C HIS A 415 11.41 -5.68 4.81
N PRO A 416 12.57 -5.79 4.15
CA PRO A 416 13.20 -4.68 3.41
C PRO A 416 12.37 -4.15 2.24
N GLY A 417 11.65 -5.04 1.52
CA GLY A 417 10.84 -4.66 0.37
C GLY A 417 9.51 -3.98 0.74
N GLU A 418 9.11 -4.01 2.00
CA GLU A 418 7.85 -3.45 2.49
C GLU A 418 7.95 -1.92 2.72
N THR A 419 8.25 -1.18 1.65
CA THR A 419 8.48 0.28 1.70
C THR A 419 7.30 1.09 2.23
N PRO A 420 6.01 0.70 2.01
CA PRO A 420 4.89 1.41 2.61
C PRO A 420 4.98 1.55 4.14
N SER A 421 5.55 0.56 4.84
CA SER A 421 5.73 0.63 6.29
C SER A 421 6.58 1.82 6.74
N SER A 422 7.62 2.18 5.97
CA SER A 422 8.46 3.34 6.28
C SER A 422 7.74 4.67 6.09
N PHE A 423 6.86 4.79 5.08
CA PHE A 423 6.04 5.98 4.90
C PHE A 423 5.00 6.13 6.02
N VAL A 424 4.40 5.02 6.47
CA VAL A 424 3.49 5.03 7.62
C VAL A 424 4.24 5.46 8.89
N CYS A 425 5.42 4.90 9.16
CA CYS A 425 6.27 5.34 10.28
C CYS A 425 6.60 6.84 10.19
N GLN A 426 6.99 7.32 9.00
CA GLN A 426 7.27 8.74 8.78
C GLN A 426 6.03 9.60 9.09
N GLY A 427 4.84 9.18 8.66
CA GLY A 427 3.59 9.88 8.94
C GLY A 427 3.25 9.96 10.42
N ILE A 428 3.55 8.90 11.20
CA ILE A 428 3.43 8.90 12.67
C ILE A 428 4.41 9.93 13.26
N ILE A 429 5.68 9.87 12.88
CA ILE A 429 6.74 10.73 13.40
C ILE A 429 6.44 12.20 13.06
N ASP A 430 6.15 12.52 11.79
CA ASP A 430 5.84 13.88 11.34
C ASP A 430 4.67 14.49 12.11
N PHE A 431 3.64 13.69 12.38
CA PHE A 431 2.51 14.16 13.16
C PHE A 431 2.89 14.39 14.63
N LEU A 432 3.55 13.43 15.26
CA LEU A 432 3.93 13.52 16.66
C LEU A 432 4.91 14.66 16.95
N VAL A 433 5.80 15.01 16.01
CA VAL A 433 6.74 16.14 16.17
C VAL A 433 6.15 17.49 15.74
N SER A 434 4.93 17.50 15.22
CA SER A 434 4.26 18.72 14.76
C SER A 434 3.75 19.56 15.93
N GLN A 435 3.41 20.84 15.64
CA GLN A 435 2.79 21.75 16.60
C GLN A 435 1.25 21.59 16.67
N HIS A 436 0.73 20.52 16.08
CA HIS A 436 -0.70 20.24 16.12
C HIS A 436 -1.17 20.03 17.58
N PRO A 437 -2.31 20.61 18.02
CA PRO A 437 -2.78 20.49 19.42
C PRO A 437 -2.89 19.05 19.90
N ILE A 438 -3.40 18.14 19.07
CA ILE A 438 -3.48 16.71 19.39
C ILE A 438 -2.09 16.11 19.62
N ALA A 439 -1.11 16.44 18.77
CA ALA A 439 0.26 15.93 18.92
C ALA A 439 0.91 16.41 20.21
N ARG A 440 0.61 17.65 20.63
CA ARG A 440 1.08 18.21 21.92
C ARG A 440 0.51 17.43 23.10
N VAL A 441 -0.81 17.21 23.10
CA VAL A 441 -1.48 16.40 24.14
C VAL A 441 -0.92 14.98 24.17
N LEU A 442 -0.76 14.33 22.99
CA LEU A 442 -0.20 12.97 22.96
C LEU A 442 1.20 12.90 23.57
N ARG A 443 2.07 13.87 23.31
CA ARG A 443 3.42 13.93 23.91
C ARG A 443 3.41 14.21 25.41
N GLU A 444 2.39 14.91 25.90
CA GLU A 444 2.23 15.23 27.32
C GLU A 444 1.83 14.00 28.15
N TYR A 445 1.05 13.07 27.55
CA TYR A 445 0.50 11.92 28.27
C TYR A 445 1.13 10.57 27.89
N LEU A 446 1.90 10.51 26.80
CA LEU A 446 2.43 9.25 26.27
C LEU A 446 3.91 9.40 25.87
N VAL A 447 4.65 8.32 26.07
CA VAL A 447 6.00 8.14 25.56
C VAL A 447 5.96 7.26 24.31
N PHE A 448 6.30 7.82 23.16
CA PHE A 448 6.44 7.06 21.91
C PHE A 448 7.89 6.63 21.72
N LYS A 449 8.14 5.31 21.70
CA LYS A 449 9.42 4.71 21.33
C LYS A 449 9.27 4.10 19.94
N ILE A 450 10.03 4.58 18.97
CA ILE A 450 9.88 4.18 17.57
C ILE A 450 11.23 3.71 17.03
N ALA A 451 11.28 2.44 16.56
CA ALA A 451 12.40 1.87 15.80
C ALA A 451 11.96 1.67 14.34
N PRO A 452 12.08 2.69 13.44
CA PRO A 452 11.35 2.73 12.18
C PRO A 452 11.92 1.82 11.08
N MET A 453 13.14 1.29 11.26
CA MET A 453 13.80 0.46 10.25
C MET A 453 14.63 -0.66 10.91
N LEU A 454 13.99 -1.83 11.09
CA LEU A 454 14.65 -2.98 11.76
C LEU A 454 15.64 -3.73 10.87
N ASN A 455 15.55 -3.59 9.53
CA ASN A 455 16.40 -4.32 8.60
C ASN A 455 17.12 -3.38 7.61
N PRO A 456 18.01 -2.49 8.12
CA PRO A 456 18.67 -1.51 7.27
C PRO A 456 19.61 -2.15 6.22
N ASP A 457 20.24 -3.29 6.51
CA ASP A 457 21.10 -4.00 5.54
C ASP A 457 20.29 -4.56 4.38
N GLY A 458 19.19 -5.23 4.64
CA GLY A 458 18.31 -5.74 3.60
C GLY A 458 17.73 -4.63 2.73
N VAL A 459 17.40 -3.47 3.32
CA VAL A 459 16.96 -2.26 2.59
C VAL A 459 18.04 -1.76 1.64
N TYR A 460 19.26 -1.63 2.13
CA TYR A 460 20.39 -1.14 1.34
C TYR A 460 20.70 -2.07 0.17
N LEU A 461 20.65 -3.38 0.40
CA LEU A 461 20.97 -4.42 -0.58
C LEU A 461 19.87 -4.65 -1.63
N GLY A 462 18.67 -4.09 -1.44
CA GLY A 462 17.53 -4.35 -2.33
C GLY A 462 16.88 -5.71 -2.13
N ASN A 463 16.92 -6.27 -0.93
CA ASN A 463 16.18 -7.48 -0.59
C ASN A 463 14.67 -7.21 -0.50
N TYR A 464 13.87 -8.25 -0.68
CA TYR A 464 12.43 -8.17 -0.48
C TYR A 464 12.02 -8.48 0.96
N ARG A 465 12.55 -9.56 1.54
CA ARG A 465 12.09 -10.09 2.83
C ARG A 465 13.21 -10.29 3.85
N CYS A 466 14.35 -10.80 3.40
CA CYS A 466 15.37 -11.30 4.31
C CYS A 466 16.43 -10.25 4.69
N SER A 467 17.11 -10.50 5.82
CA SER A 467 18.32 -9.79 6.22
C SER A 467 19.49 -10.13 5.29
N LEU A 468 20.65 -9.49 5.48
CA LEU A 468 21.88 -9.82 4.77
C LEU A 468 22.21 -11.32 4.82
N MET A 469 21.96 -11.97 5.96
CA MET A 469 22.27 -13.38 6.18
C MET A 469 21.15 -14.34 5.74
N GLY A 470 20.14 -13.85 5.01
CA GLY A 470 19.06 -14.67 4.47
C GLY A 470 17.94 -15.02 5.45
N PHE A 471 17.94 -14.44 6.65
CA PHE A 471 16.92 -14.69 7.65
C PHE A 471 15.69 -13.78 7.49
N ASP A 472 14.50 -14.36 7.61
CA ASP A 472 13.29 -13.61 7.89
C ASP A 472 13.30 -13.18 9.37
N LEU A 473 13.72 -11.95 9.63
CA LEU A 473 13.85 -11.46 11.01
C LEU A 473 12.54 -11.60 11.80
N ASN A 474 11.38 -11.50 11.15
CA ASN A 474 10.09 -11.67 11.81
C ASN A 474 9.70 -13.14 12.06
N ARG A 475 10.68 -14.03 12.14
CA ARG A 475 10.56 -15.42 12.63
C ARG A 475 11.49 -15.71 13.80
N HIS A 476 12.34 -14.75 14.18
CA HIS A 476 13.42 -14.96 15.16
C HIS A 476 13.22 -14.18 16.48
N TRP A 477 11.99 -13.69 16.78
CA TRP A 477 11.73 -12.97 18.03
C TRP A 477 11.82 -13.83 19.30
N LEU A 478 11.62 -15.14 19.19
CA LEU A 478 11.76 -16.07 20.33
C LEU A 478 13.17 -16.03 20.90
N ASP A 479 14.16 -16.18 20.03
CA ASP A 479 15.59 -16.19 20.42
C ASP A 479 16.45 -15.54 19.33
N PRO A 480 16.49 -14.19 19.27
CA PRO A 480 17.30 -13.50 18.30
C PRO A 480 18.77 -13.55 18.70
N SER A 481 19.60 -14.15 17.85
CA SER A 481 21.06 -14.16 18.01
C SER A 481 21.64 -12.74 17.98
N PRO A 482 22.51 -12.36 18.92
CA PRO A 482 23.09 -11.02 18.95
C PRO A 482 24.02 -10.71 17.75
N TRP A 483 24.55 -11.75 17.08
CA TRP A 483 25.42 -11.58 15.91
C TRP A 483 24.65 -11.73 14.57
N ALA A 484 23.68 -12.63 14.47
CA ALA A 484 22.92 -12.87 13.25
C ALA A 484 21.71 -11.93 13.10
N HIS A 485 21.12 -11.54 14.22
CA HIS A 485 19.93 -10.69 14.29
C HIS A 485 20.13 -9.49 15.25
N PRO A 486 21.26 -8.75 15.14
CA PRO A 486 21.65 -7.76 16.16
C PRO A 486 20.59 -6.68 16.39
N THR A 487 19.92 -6.21 15.34
CA THR A 487 18.88 -5.17 15.44
C THR A 487 17.66 -5.68 16.19
N LEU A 488 17.24 -6.91 15.90
CA LEU A 488 16.11 -7.55 16.57
C LEU A 488 16.43 -7.86 18.04
N HIS A 489 17.67 -8.36 18.30
CA HIS A 489 18.15 -8.61 19.65
C HIS A 489 18.12 -7.34 20.50
N GLY A 490 18.66 -6.23 19.99
CA GLY A 490 18.68 -4.94 20.70
C GLY A 490 17.27 -4.42 21.03
N VAL A 491 16.35 -4.47 20.07
CA VAL A 491 14.97 -4.03 20.29
C VAL A 491 14.25 -4.93 21.30
N LYS A 492 14.41 -6.26 21.21
CA LYS A 492 13.83 -7.19 22.18
C LYS A 492 14.33 -6.93 23.59
N GLN A 493 15.65 -6.73 23.77
CA GLN A 493 16.24 -6.44 25.08
C GLN A 493 15.69 -5.12 25.67
N LEU A 494 15.58 -4.08 24.85
CA LEU A 494 15.00 -2.80 25.29
C LEU A 494 13.55 -2.98 25.73
N ILE A 495 12.72 -3.67 24.95
CA ILE A 495 11.31 -3.92 25.31
C ILE A 495 11.21 -4.65 26.65
N ILE A 496 12.02 -5.69 26.86
CA ILE A 496 12.05 -6.44 28.13
C ILE A 496 12.50 -5.56 29.29
N GLN A 497 13.52 -4.70 29.10
CA GLN A 497 13.98 -3.79 30.11
C GLN A 497 12.87 -2.79 30.52
N MET A 498 12.19 -2.20 29.53
CA MET A 498 11.08 -1.27 29.79
C MET A 498 9.92 -1.96 30.48
N TYR A 499 9.57 -3.18 30.08
CA TYR A 499 8.50 -3.95 30.71
C TYR A 499 8.80 -4.28 32.19
N ASN A 500 10.07 -4.50 32.55
CA ASN A 500 10.50 -4.79 33.91
C ASN A 500 10.77 -3.53 34.76
N ASP A 501 10.69 -2.33 34.17
CA ASP A 501 10.89 -1.07 34.89
C ASP A 501 9.57 -0.63 35.53
N PRO A 502 9.48 -0.55 36.87
CA PRO A 502 8.25 -0.19 37.56
C PRO A 502 7.78 1.26 37.31
N LYS A 503 8.62 2.08 36.68
CA LYS A 503 8.26 3.46 36.29
C LYS A 503 7.60 3.55 34.92
N THR A 504 7.60 2.46 34.13
CA THR A 504 7.07 2.44 32.78
C THR A 504 5.97 1.40 32.63
N SER A 505 4.87 1.79 31.97
CA SER A 505 3.78 0.90 31.59
C SER A 505 3.82 0.73 30.05
N LEU A 506 4.35 -0.39 29.58
CA LEU A 506 4.38 -0.72 28.15
C LEU A 506 2.99 -1.21 27.72
N GLU A 507 2.15 -0.31 27.20
CA GLU A 507 0.76 -0.65 26.87
C GLU A 507 0.57 -1.10 25.41
N PHE A 508 1.41 -0.63 24.48
CA PHE A 508 1.28 -0.96 23.06
C PHE A 508 2.59 -1.37 22.43
N TYR A 509 2.53 -2.44 21.64
CA TYR A 509 3.52 -2.78 20.64
C TYR A 509 2.85 -2.87 19.26
N ILE A 510 3.30 -2.07 18.29
CA ILE A 510 2.78 -2.08 16.93
C ILE A 510 3.93 -2.28 15.94
N ASP A 511 3.90 -3.40 15.20
CA ASP A 511 4.85 -3.70 14.13
C ASP A 511 4.24 -3.38 12.77
N ILE A 512 4.84 -2.42 12.04
CA ILE A 512 4.27 -1.90 10.80
C ILE A 512 4.87 -2.63 9.61
N HIS A 513 4.00 -3.25 8.83
CA HIS A 513 4.26 -4.08 7.66
C HIS A 513 3.54 -3.58 6.42
N ALA A 514 3.80 -4.24 5.27
CA ALA A 514 2.99 -4.04 4.07
C ALA A 514 2.58 -5.38 3.44
N HIS A 515 1.33 -5.44 2.99
CA HIS A 515 0.70 -6.64 2.46
C HIS A 515 0.58 -6.62 0.94
N SER A 516 1.05 -7.70 0.28
CA SER A 516 1.18 -7.77 -1.18
C SER A 516 0.02 -8.47 -1.90
N THR A 517 -1.05 -8.83 -1.18
CA THR A 517 -2.22 -9.53 -1.75
C THR A 517 -3.56 -9.02 -1.25
N MET A 518 -3.59 -8.10 -0.29
CA MET A 518 -4.81 -7.48 0.23
C MET A 518 -4.78 -5.97 0.02
N MET A 519 -5.93 -5.38 -0.15
CA MET A 519 -6.15 -3.94 -0.19
C MET A 519 -6.35 -3.38 1.21
N ASN A 520 -6.33 -2.07 1.35
CA ASN A 520 -6.49 -1.29 2.59
C ASN A 520 -5.37 -1.52 3.62
N GLY A 521 -5.43 -0.74 4.70
CA GLY A 521 -4.78 -1.03 5.97
C GLY A 521 -5.64 -1.98 6.79
N PHE A 522 -5.04 -2.88 7.55
CA PHE A 522 -5.73 -3.78 8.49
C PHE A 522 -4.74 -4.26 9.55
N MET A 523 -5.25 -4.88 10.62
CA MET A 523 -4.40 -5.37 11.69
C MET A 523 -4.49 -6.88 11.88
N TYR A 524 -3.39 -7.48 12.34
CA TYR A 524 -3.40 -8.76 13.03
C TYR A 524 -3.26 -8.53 14.54
N GLY A 525 -4.14 -9.15 15.31
CA GLY A 525 -4.09 -9.20 16.77
C GLY A 525 -3.92 -10.61 17.31
N ASN A 526 -3.78 -10.75 18.62
CA ASN A 526 -3.65 -12.03 19.32
C ASN A 526 -5.04 -12.52 19.77
N ILE A 527 -5.17 -13.83 19.98
CA ILE A 527 -6.31 -14.42 20.67
C ILE A 527 -5.90 -14.66 22.11
N PHE A 528 -6.73 -14.24 23.04
CA PHE A 528 -6.62 -14.53 24.46
C PHE A 528 -7.79 -15.41 24.91
N GLU A 529 -7.59 -16.19 25.96
CA GLU A 529 -8.66 -17.00 26.57
C GLU A 529 -9.56 -16.12 27.44
N ASP A 530 -9.00 -15.07 28.01
CA ASP A 530 -9.72 -14.02 28.73
C ASP A 530 -10.54 -13.17 27.75
N GLU A 531 -11.86 -13.25 27.87
CA GLU A 531 -12.81 -12.56 27.00
C GLU A 531 -12.68 -11.04 27.13
N GLU A 532 -12.47 -10.51 28.33
CA GLU A 532 -12.33 -9.07 28.57
C GLU A 532 -11.07 -8.52 27.89
N ARG A 533 -9.94 -9.24 28.02
CA ARG A 533 -8.70 -8.88 27.32
C ARG A 533 -8.87 -8.94 25.81
N PHE A 534 -9.58 -9.92 25.30
CA PHE A 534 -9.88 -10.03 23.88
C PHE A 534 -10.74 -8.85 23.40
N GLN A 535 -11.79 -8.49 24.13
CA GLN A 535 -12.65 -7.36 23.79
C GLN A 535 -11.89 -6.03 23.84
N ARG A 536 -11.05 -5.83 24.84
CA ARG A 536 -10.20 -4.63 24.97
C ARG A 536 -9.22 -4.52 23.78
N GLN A 537 -8.61 -5.62 23.35
CA GLN A 537 -7.72 -5.62 22.18
C GLN A 537 -8.44 -5.22 20.89
N ALA A 538 -9.72 -5.50 20.74
CA ALA A 538 -10.49 -5.12 19.57
C ALA A 538 -10.79 -3.61 19.49
N ILE A 539 -10.61 -2.84 20.57
CA ILE A 539 -10.96 -1.42 20.66
C ILE A 539 -10.09 -0.60 19.70
N PHE A 540 -8.76 -0.72 19.78
CA PHE A 540 -7.84 0.10 19.00
C PHE A 540 -8.07 -0.03 17.48
N PRO A 541 -8.16 -1.24 16.88
CA PRO A 541 -8.49 -1.39 15.46
C PRO A 541 -9.86 -0.83 15.07
N LYS A 542 -10.87 -0.90 15.97
CA LYS A 542 -12.20 -0.30 15.72
C LYS A 542 -12.12 1.23 15.66
N LEU A 543 -11.38 1.85 16.58
CA LEU A 543 -11.15 3.30 16.60
C LEU A 543 -10.34 3.75 15.39
N LEU A 544 -9.31 2.99 14.99
CA LEU A 544 -8.53 3.29 13.80
C LEU A 544 -9.41 3.26 12.54
N CYS A 545 -10.34 2.32 12.43
CA CYS A 545 -11.30 2.25 11.33
C CYS A 545 -12.23 3.48 11.27
N GLN A 546 -12.50 4.13 12.40
CA GLN A 546 -13.27 5.38 12.45
C GLN A 546 -12.43 6.60 12.02
N ASN A 547 -11.12 6.57 12.27
CA ASN A 547 -10.20 7.67 12.02
C ASN A 547 -9.54 7.60 10.63
N ALA A 548 -9.53 6.44 9.98
CA ALA A 548 -8.83 6.17 8.73
C ALA A 548 -9.78 5.50 7.72
N GLU A 549 -10.15 6.25 6.67
CA GLU A 549 -11.03 5.76 5.59
C GLU A 549 -10.41 4.61 4.77
N ASP A 550 -9.09 4.51 4.80
CA ASP A 550 -8.27 3.51 4.13
C ASP A 550 -7.96 2.29 5.02
N PHE A 551 -8.50 2.23 6.24
CA PHE A 551 -8.35 1.10 7.15
C PHE A 551 -9.63 0.24 7.17
N SER A 552 -9.46 -1.09 7.04
CA SER A 552 -10.55 -2.08 7.03
C SER A 552 -10.56 -2.90 8.33
N TYR A 553 -11.55 -2.66 9.18
CA TYR A 553 -11.75 -3.50 10.36
C TYR A 553 -12.20 -4.92 9.98
N SER A 554 -12.98 -5.09 8.91
CA SER A 554 -13.43 -6.41 8.43
C SER A 554 -12.29 -7.30 7.92
N SER A 555 -11.18 -6.71 7.49
CA SER A 555 -9.96 -7.41 7.10
C SER A 555 -9.01 -7.68 8.28
N THR A 556 -9.28 -7.09 9.44
CA THR A 556 -8.51 -7.33 10.67
C THR A 556 -8.79 -8.72 11.22
N SER A 557 -7.73 -9.44 11.60
CA SER A 557 -7.82 -10.82 12.04
C SER A 557 -7.09 -11.05 13.35
N PHE A 558 -7.75 -11.70 14.27
CA PHE A 558 -7.15 -12.19 15.51
C PHE A 558 -6.87 -13.69 15.37
N ASN A 559 -5.63 -14.13 15.60
CA ASN A 559 -5.26 -15.52 15.35
C ASN A 559 -4.15 -16.04 16.28
N ARG A 560 -4.11 -17.38 16.40
CA ARG A 560 -3.06 -18.15 17.11
C ARG A 560 -2.27 -19.06 16.17
N ASP A 561 -2.11 -18.71 14.91
CA ASP A 561 -1.40 -19.50 13.92
C ASP A 561 0.02 -19.86 14.41
N ALA A 562 0.31 -21.16 14.52
CA ALA A 562 1.58 -21.67 15.01
C ALA A 562 2.77 -21.26 14.13
N VAL A 563 2.57 -21.14 12.81
CA VAL A 563 3.59 -20.68 11.85
C VAL A 563 4.05 -19.25 12.14
N LYS A 564 3.27 -18.47 12.88
CA LYS A 564 3.57 -17.10 13.26
C LYS A 564 4.11 -16.95 14.70
N ALA A 565 4.37 -18.04 15.41
CA ALA A 565 4.84 -17.99 16.81
C ALA A 565 6.11 -17.14 16.99
N GLY A 566 7.05 -17.19 16.05
CA GLY A 566 8.29 -16.41 16.06
C GLY A 566 8.18 -14.95 15.62
N THR A 567 6.97 -14.41 15.38
CA THR A 567 6.78 -12.99 15.05
C THR A 567 6.76 -12.11 16.30
N GLY A 568 7.14 -10.82 16.17
CA GLY A 568 7.15 -9.87 17.28
C GLY A 568 5.81 -9.79 17.99
N ARG A 569 4.73 -9.59 17.25
CA ARG A 569 3.37 -9.56 17.80
C ARG A 569 3.03 -10.80 18.65
N ARG A 570 3.37 -12.00 18.14
CA ARG A 570 3.01 -13.25 18.82
C ARG A 570 3.87 -13.49 20.04
N PHE A 571 5.17 -13.28 19.91
CA PHE A 571 6.13 -13.48 21.00
C PHE A 571 5.84 -12.49 22.14
N LEU A 572 5.79 -11.19 21.84
CA LEU A 572 5.55 -10.16 22.85
C LEU A 572 4.14 -10.27 23.45
N GLY A 573 3.13 -10.59 22.66
CA GLY A 573 1.77 -10.80 23.19
C GLY A 573 1.61 -12.02 24.08
N GLY A 574 2.58 -12.93 24.10
CA GLY A 574 2.67 -14.05 25.06
C GLY A 574 3.58 -13.76 26.26
N LEU A 575 4.53 -12.82 26.09
CA LEU A 575 5.48 -12.43 27.14
C LEU A 575 4.91 -11.35 28.07
N LEU A 576 4.27 -10.33 27.48
CA LEU A 576 3.75 -9.17 28.19
C LEU A 576 2.41 -9.51 28.87
N ASP A 577 2.09 -8.79 29.92
CA ASP A 577 0.89 -9.02 30.72
C ASP A 577 -0.43 -8.62 30.02
N HIS A 578 -1.52 -8.63 30.79
CA HIS A 578 -2.86 -8.34 30.30
C HIS A 578 -3.09 -6.86 29.97
N THR A 579 -2.19 -5.95 30.37
CA THR A 579 -2.29 -4.51 30.07
C THR A 579 -1.67 -4.14 28.73
N SER A 580 -0.84 -5.02 28.15
CA SER A 580 -0.10 -4.78 26.93
C SER A 580 -0.80 -5.38 25.69
N TYR A 581 -0.94 -4.57 24.64
CA TYR A 581 -1.56 -4.96 23.38
C TYR A 581 -0.57 -4.97 22.22
N CYS A 582 -0.42 -6.12 21.57
CA CYS A 582 0.53 -6.31 20.49
C CYS A 582 -0.17 -6.53 19.15
N TYR A 583 0.13 -5.67 18.17
CA TYR A 583 -0.45 -5.72 16.83
C TYR A 583 0.61 -5.79 15.75
N THR A 584 0.23 -6.36 14.61
CA THR A 584 0.87 -6.11 13.32
C THR A 584 -0.08 -5.23 12.50
N LEU A 585 0.36 -4.05 12.10
CA LEU A 585 -0.36 -3.19 11.15
C LEU A 585 0.16 -3.52 9.75
N GLU A 586 -0.72 -3.95 8.88
CA GLU A 586 -0.45 -4.21 7.46
C GLU A 586 -1.07 -3.11 6.60
N VAL A 587 -0.37 -2.65 5.57
CA VAL A 587 -0.91 -1.71 4.59
C VAL A 587 -0.70 -2.24 3.17
N SER A 588 -1.67 -2.07 2.29
CA SER A 588 -1.57 -2.54 0.91
C SER A 588 -0.41 -1.88 0.16
N PHE A 589 0.29 -2.66 -0.68
CA PHE A 589 1.26 -2.10 -1.65
C PHE A 589 0.59 -1.29 -2.77
N TYR A 590 -0.72 -1.42 -2.94
CA TYR A 590 -1.39 -0.86 -4.11
C TYR A 590 -2.46 0.16 -3.75
N SER A 591 -3.58 -0.26 -3.18
CA SER A 591 -4.77 0.56 -3.08
C SER A 591 -5.61 0.28 -1.85
N TYR A 592 -6.54 1.17 -1.60
CA TYR A 592 -7.61 1.01 -0.63
C TYR A 592 -8.96 1.28 -1.29
N VAL A 593 -10.00 0.72 -0.70
CA VAL A 593 -11.39 0.93 -1.07
C VAL A 593 -12.08 1.66 0.08
N ILE A 594 -12.65 2.82 -0.21
CA ILE A 594 -13.38 3.60 0.80
C ILE A 594 -14.69 2.85 1.11
N SER A 595 -15.03 2.77 2.40
CA SER A 595 -16.25 2.11 2.86
C SER A 595 -17.50 2.66 2.14
N GLY A 596 -18.30 1.75 1.58
CA GLY A 596 -19.49 2.10 0.80
C GLY A 596 -19.23 2.38 -0.69
N THR A 597 -17.99 2.25 -1.17
CA THR A 597 -17.65 2.35 -2.59
C THR A 597 -17.05 1.03 -3.10
N THR A 598 -16.96 0.89 -4.43
CA THR A 598 -16.26 -0.24 -5.08
C THR A 598 -14.97 0.20 -5.77
N ALA A 599 -14.73 1.51 -5.85
CA ALA A 599 -13.58 2.07 -6.53
C ALA A 599 -12.30 1.93 -5.68
N ALA A 600 -11.28 1.30 -6.25
CA ALA A 600 -9.96 1.22 -5.63
C ALA A 600 -9.18 2.53 -5.85
N VAL A 601 -8.70 3.13 -4.78
CA VAL A 601 -7.87 4.34 -4.79
C VAL A 601 -6.41 3.93 -4.57
N PRO A 602 -5.51 4.14 -5.54
CA PRO A 602 -4.11 3.81 -5.36
C PRO A 602 -3.45 4.66 -4.28
N TYR A 603 -2.67 4.03 -3.40
CA TYR A 603 -1.87 4.75 -2.43
C TYR A 603 -0.79 5.61 -3.10
N THR A 604 -0.63 6.83 -2.57
CA THR A 604 0.53 7.70 -2.79
C THR A 604 1.41 7.72 -1.55
N GLU A 605 2.63 8.30 -1.64
CA GLU A 605 3.50 8.48 -0.47
C GLU A 605 2.75 9.25 0.64
N GLU A 606 2.02 10.30 0.27
CA GLU A 606 1.23 11.11 1.20
C GLU A 606 0.05 10.35 1.82
N ALA A 607 -0.57 9.43 1.06
CA ALA A 607 -1.67 8.60 1.57
C ALA A 607 -1.16 7.61 2.64
N TYR A 608 0.01 6.98 2.43
CA TYR A 608 0.65 6.16 3.45
C TYR A 608 0.99 6.97 4.71
N MET A 609 1.55 8.18 4.55
CA MET A 609 1.82 9.08 5.68
C MET A 609 0.54 9.53 6.38
N LYS A 610 -0.57 9.73 5.64
CA LYS A 610 -1.89 10.03 6.23
C LYS A 610 -2.38 8.90 7.13
N LEU A 611 -2.24 7.64 6.70
CA LEU A 611 -2.55 6.48 7.54
C LEU A 611 -1.72 6.51 8.84
N GLY A 612 -0.42 6.76 8.74
CA GLY A 612 0.45 6.90 9.92
C GLY A 612 -0.02 7.99 10.88
N ARG A 613 -0.39 9.16 10.37
CA ARG A 613 -0.99 10.24 11.16
C ARG A 613 -2.25 9.77 11.88
N ASN A 614 -3.11 9.02 11.19
CA ASN A 614 -4.36 8.52 11.77
C ASN A 614 -4.10 7.45 12.85
N VAL A 615 -3.07 6.62 12.70
CA VAL A 615 -2.62 5.69 13.76
C VAL A 615 -2.26 6.47 15.03
N ALA A 616 -1.44 7.51 14.91
CA ALA A 616 -1.06 8.35 16.05
C ALA A 616 -2.27 9.05 16.67
N ARG A 617 -3.18 9.60 15.86
CA ARG A 617 -4.42 10.25 16.38
C ARG A 617 -5.33 9.28 17.10
N THR A 618 -5.35 8.02 16.72
CA THR A 618 -6.21 7.01 17.35
C THR A 618 -5.89 6.82 18.85
N PHE A 619 -4.66 7.07 19.27
CA PHE A 619 -4.31 7.06 20.68
C PHE A 619 -5.03 8.15 21.49
N LEU A 620 -5.32 9.32 20.88
CA LEU A 620 -6.12 10.35 21.53
C LEU A 620 -7.51 9.81 21.92
N ASP A 621 -8.17 9.11 20.99
CA ASP A 621 -9.49 8.54 21.22
C ASP A 621 -9.42 7.33 22.17
N TYR A 622 -8.38 6.50 22.03
CA TYR A 622 -8.18 5.33 22.88
C TYR A 622 -8.01 5.74 24.37
N TYR A 623 -7.16 6.74 24.64
CA TYR A 623 -6.93 7.25 25.98
C TYR A 623 -7.91 8.35 26.39
N ARG A 624 -8.85 8.71 25.50
CA ARG A 624 -9.93 9.70 25.74
C ARG A 624 -9.43 11.08 26.15
N LEU A 625 -8.36 11.52 25.53
CA LEU A 625 -7.72 12.80 25.80
C LEU A 625 -8.35 13.97 25.03
N ASN A 626 -9.53 13.80 24.43
CA ASN A 626 -10.19 14.82 23.60
C ASN A 626 -10.47 16.12 24.37
N SER A 627 -10.88 16.02 25.64
CA SER A 627 -11.13 17.19 26.51
C SER A 627 -9.86 17.99 26.80
N MET A 628 -8.69 17.36 26.73
CA MET A 628 -7.40 18.05 26.97
C MET A 628 -6.99 18.87 25.74
N VAL A 629 -7.37 18.45 24.52
CA VAL A 629 -7.11 19.21 23.30
C VAL A 629 -7.80 20.58 23.32
N GLU A 630 -9.03 20.65 23.84
CA GLU A 630 -9.77 21.90 23.98
C GLU A 630 -9.05 22.87 24.92
N LYS A 631 -8.46 22.39 26.03
CA LYS A 631 -7.67 23.20 26.93
C LYS A 631 -6.42 23.80 26.30
N VAL A 632 -5.76 23.05 25.45
CA VAL A 632 -4.54 23.48 24.71
C VAL A 632 -4.88 24.42 23.55
N ALA A 633 -6.06 24.25 22.95
CA ALA A 633 -6.48 25.05 21.80
C ALA A 633 -7.04 26.44 22.18
N ILE A 634 -7.36 26.71 23.44
CA ILE A 634 -7.84 28.04 23.90
C ILE A 634 -6.66 29.01 23.82
N PRO A 635 -6.70 30.05 22.95
CA PRO A 635 -5.67 31.09 22.97
C PRO A 635 -5.78 31.83 24.32
N MET A 636 -4.70 31.92 25.04
CA MET A 636 -4.62 32.82 26.20
C MET A 636 -5.21 34.18 25.80
N PRO A 637 -6.16 34.77 26.58
CA PRO A 637 -6.68 36.07 26.25
C PRO A 637 -5.52 37.05 26.17
N ARG A 638 -5.32 37.64 25.01
CA ARG A 638 -4.33 38.70 24.85
C ARG A 638 -4.73 39.79 25.84
N LEU A 639 -3.94 39.95 26.92
CA LEU A 639 -4.03 41.09 27.82
C LEU A 639 -4.08 42.33 26.93
N ARG A 640 -5.25 42.98 26.89
CA ARG A 640 -5.38 44.30 26.27
C ARG A 640 -4.38 45.18 26.97
N LYS A 641 -3.34 45.62 26.29
CA LYS A 641 -2.54 46.76 26.74
C LYS A 641 -3.50 47.92 26.80
N GLU A 642 -3.80 48.35 28.04
CA GLU A 642 -4.54 49.59 28.28
C GLU A 642 -3.79 50.72 27.58
N LYS A 643 -4.50 51.37 26.66
CA LYS A 643 -4.04 52.63 26.07
C LYS A 643 -4.07 53.68 27.15
N SER A 644 -2.89 54.17 27.56
CA SER A 644 -2.76 55.37 28.36
C SER A 644 -3.51 56.53 27.70
N PRO A 645 -4.21 57.38 28.49
CA PRO A 645 -5.05 58.48 27.97
C PRO A 645 -4.18 59.56 27.29
N SER A 646 -4.45 59.81 26.02
CA SER A 646 -3.82 60.92 25.29
C SER A 646 -4.43 62.21 25.73
N TYR A 647 -3.64 63.09 26.36
CA TYR A 647 -3.96 64.47 26.62
C TYR A 647 -4.05 65.23 25.27
N LYS A 648 -5.23 65.82 25.01
CA LYS A 648 -5.44 66.80 23.93
C LYS A 648 -4.96 68.17 24.40
N HIS A 649 -4.13 68.86 23.64
CA HIS A 649 -3.96 70.28 23.65
C HIS A 649 -4.28 70.92 22.27
N PRO A 650 -4.89 72.10 22.23
CA PRO A 650 -5.56 72.59 21.03
C PRO A 650 -4.77 73.66 20.22
N LEU A 651 -5.11 73.70 18.93
CA LEU A 651 -5.12 74.85 18.02
C LEU A 651 -3.88 75.73 17.84
N LEU A 652 -3.41 75.82 16.58
CA LEU A 652 -3.24 77.10 15.86
C LEU A 652 -3.21 76.89 14.35
N ARG A 653 -3.93 77.83 13.63
CA ARG A 653 -4.27 77.88 12.21
C ARG A 653 -3.11 78.38 11.33
N GLY A 654 -3.03 77.82 10.10
CA GLY A 654 -2.98 78.47 8.75
C GLY A 654 -1.66 79.04 8.29
N PRO A 655 -1.52 79.45 7.01
CA PRO A 655 -2.30 79.12 5.81
C PRO A 655 -1.46 78.68 4.57
N ALA A 656 -2.16 78.38 3.50
CA ALA A 656 -1.92 78.02 2.14
C ALA A 656 -0.73 78.62 1.35
N SER A 657 -0.21 77.89 0.36
CA SER A 657 -0.09 78.37 -1.06
C SER A 657 0.43 77.24 -2.00
N ASN A 658 -0.40 76.94 -2.99
CA ASN A 658 -0.20 77.02 -4.45
C ASN A 658 0.92 76.19 -5.15
N TYR A 659 0.48 75.18 -5.91
CA TYR A 659 0.65 74.85 -7.34
C TYR A 659 1.97 75.27 -8.09
N PRO A 660 2.34 74.71 -9.30
CA PRO A 660 1.66 73.67 -10.12
C PRO A 660 2.60 72.73 -10.93
N ASN A 661 1.96 71.68 -11.51
CA ASN A 661 2.13 71.15 -12.89
C ASN A 661 3.49 70.63 -13.42
N SER A 662 3.49 69.36 -13.93
CA SER A 662 3.44 69.03 -15.37
C SER A 662 3.60 67.51 -15.56
N LYS A 663 2.65 66.89 -16.21
CA LYS A 663 2.68 66.28 -17.55
C LYS A 663 3.73 65.19 -17.71
N GLY A 664 3.44 64.01 -18.09
CA GLY A 664 2.73 63.30 -19.11
C GLY A 664 3.48 61.97 -19.24
N ASP A 665 3.10 60.95 -19.76
CA ASP A 665 2.34 60.44 -20.81
C ASP A 665 2.23 58.91 -20.71
N LYS A 666 1.05 58.40 -20.89
CA LYS A 666 0.59 57.26 -21.70
C LYS A 666 1.58 56.11 -22.06
N LYS A 667 1.23 54.88 -21.80
CA LYS A 667 0.45 53.98 -22.71
C LYS A 667 0.45 52.52 -22.23
N ASN A 668 -0.75 51.97 -22.31
CA ASN A 668 -1.22 50.72 -22.86
C ASN A 668 -1.03 49.41 -22.09
N SER A 669 -2.15 49.03 -21.55
CA SER A 669 -2.86 47.76 -21.53
C SER A 669 -2.50 46.75 -22.63
N VAL A 670 -2.31 45.48 -22.30
CA VAL A 670 -2.91 44.35 -23.01
C VAL A 670 -3.11 43.20 -22.03
N ASN A 671 -4.38 42.80 -21.88
CA ASN A 671 -4.84 41.51 -21.38
C ASN A 671 -4.28 40.36 -22.24
N HIS A 672 -3.89 39.27 -21.64
CA HIS A 672 -4.19 37.96 -22.23
C HIS A 672 -4.44 36.89 -21.17
N LYS A 673 -5.53 36.23 -21.43
CA LYS A 673 -6.23 35.17 -20.77
C LYS A 673 -5.39 33.89 -20.65
N ASP A 674 -5.66 33.14 -19.58
CA ASP A 674 -5.50 31.69 -19.49
C ASP A 674 -6.10 30.98 -20.72
N PRO A 675 -5.53 29.79 -21.02
CA PRO A 675 -6.41 28.63 -21.03
C PRO A 675 -5.85 27.41 -20.32
N SER A 676 -6.74 26.83 -19.57
CA SER A 676 -6.85 25.51 -19.02
C SER A 676 -6.49 24.35 -19.97
N THR A 677 -5.85 23.32 -19.34
CA THR A 677 -6.01 21.85 -19.49
C THR A 677 -5.72 21.19 -20.86
N PRO A 678 -5.56 19.89 -20.90
CA PRO A 678 -5.08 18.85 -19.97
C PRO A 678 -4.11 17.87 -20.65
N PHE A 679 -3.33 17.15 -19.85
CA PHE A 679 -3.05 15.73 -20.16
C PHE A 679 -2.47 15.04 -18.90
#